data_23776b15e43faacf0fca34e5a82ebdac
#
_entry.id   23776b15e43faacf0fca34e5a82ebdac
#
_cell.length_a   1.000
_cell.length_b   1.000
_cell.length_c   1.000
_cell.angle_alpha   90.00
_cell.angle_beta   90.00
_cell.angle_gamma   90.00
#
_symmetry.space_group_name_H-M   'P 1'
#
loop_
_entity.id
_entity.type
_entity.pdbx_description
1 polymer ?
#
loop_
_entity_poly.entity_id
_entity_poly.type
_entity_poly.pdbx_seq_one_letter_code
_entity_poly.pdbx_strand_id
1 'polypeptide(L)'
;KVLILDEPTSQLDPIAASDFLSVLGKLNRELGTTIVLTEHRLEEALTLANKVAVMEQGSVVCTGTPAEVGKRLRAHGSSMFLAMPSAMRIWASVEWARDCPITVREGRDFLQNYAAEHTLAALPPETVHTCGDVILRTQDVWFSYGRELPDIVKGLSLEVHKGEFLALLGGNGTGKTTSLKLLGGLLTPYRGEVTRNGRLALLPQNPQSLFVRKTVREDLFEVFDGRKIDKKLQNERVRRAVALCKLETLLDRHPYDLSGGEQQRAALCKVLLLEPEILLLDEPTKGLDAEFKQQFAGILAALTAQGVAVLMVSHDVEFCARYAHRCALFFDGNIVTQAAPRVFFSGNSFYTTSANRMARELLPEAVTVEDVIGCIGGTLPPEPELPEYAPPLPEPSAASTAWKPAKLPLWRKILAAVSALVAAVIFIQAAGVTDLTALVGGGTLSDLAKDQLWLYAVFIAALFVLVFSIGRRSAPPILAQPPREKRKLAKRTVAASALILLLVPLTLFVGARYFGNRRYYATSLLVMLECMLPFFLIFEGRKPQARELVIIAVLCAMSVAGRALFFMLPQFKPVMAMTIIAGVAFGGETGFLVGAMSMLLSNIFFSQGPWTPFQMFSMGITGFLAGILFRKGLLRRTRGALAVFGAICAIVIYGGIMNPVSALLW
;
A
#
# COMPACT_ATOMS: atom_id res chain seq x y z
N LYS A 1 5.43 -5.05 -32.07
CA LYS A 1 5.09 -5.39 -30.68
C LYS A 1 5.64 -4.29 -29.76
N VAL A 2 4.88 -3.90 -28.73
CA VAL A 2 5.30 -2.91 -27.74
C VAL A 2 5.27 -3.56 -26.37
N LEU A 3 6.33 -3.39 -25.59
CA LEU A 3 6.45 -3.83 -24.19
C LEU A 3 6.63 -2.58 -23.33
N ILE A 4 5.79 -2.42 -22.31
CA ILE A 4 5.84 -1.30 -21.35
C ILE A 4 6.16 -1.87 -19.99
N LEU A 5 7.23 -1.37 -19.37
CA LEU A 5 7.74 -1.83 -18.09
C LEU A 5 7.91 -0.63 -17.14
N ASP A 6 7.34 -0.72 -15.97
CA ASP A 6 7.41 0.30 -14.92
C ASP A 6 8.29 -0.20 -13.78
N GLU A 7 9.47 0.39 -13.61
CA GLU A 7 10.49 0.07 -12.62
C GLU A 7 10.75 -1.45 -12.44
N PRO A 8 10.98 -2.23 -13.51
CA PRO A 8 11.07 -3.69 -13.42
C PRO A 8 12.28 -4.18 -12.61
N THR A 9 13.34 -3.36 -12.49
CA THR A 9 14.54 -3.75 -11.72
C THR A 9 14.49 -3.35 -10.25
N SER A 10 13.44 -2.67 -9.81
CA SER A 10 13.33 -2.11 -8.45
C SER A 10 13.38 -3.16 -7.34
N GLN A 11 13.03 -4.44 -7.63
CA GLN A 11 13.03 -5.56 -6.67
C GLN A 11 14.26 -6.47 -6.82
N LEU A 12 15.09 -6.23 -7.83
CA LEU A 12 16.21 -7.10 -8.19
C LEU A 12 17.50 -6.62 -7.50
N ASP A 13 18.38 -7.55 -7.16
CA ASP A 13 19.74 -7.21 -6.79
C ASP A 13 20.54 -6.74 -8.03
N PRO A 14 21.74 -6.15 -7.88
CA PRO A 14 22.49 -5.59 -9.00
C PRO A 14 22.78 -6.61 -10.11
N ILE A 15 23.05 -7.87 -9.76
CA ILE A 15 23.39 -8.92 -10.72
C ILE A 15 22.13 -9.31 -11.53
N ALA A 16 21.03 -9.62 -10.84
CA ALA A 16 19.77 -9.98 -11.47
C ALA A 16 19.20 -8.82 -12.30
N ALA A 17 19.39 -7.57 -11.89
CA ALA A 17 18.97 -6.39 -12.65
C ALA A 17 19.75 -6.26 -13.95
N SER A 18 21.08 -6.44 -13.93
CA SER A 18 21.93 -6.42 -15.10
C SER A 18 21.57 -7.53 -16.11
N ASP A 19 21.36 -8.74 -15.61
CA ASP A 19 20.92 -9.87 -16.43
C ASP A 19 19.56 -9.59 -17.08
N PHE A 20 18.61 -9.07 -16.33
CA PHE A 20 17.28 -8.71 -16.84
C PHE A 20 17.36 -7.65 -17.94
N LEU A 21 18.10 -6.56 -17.71
CA LEU A 21 18.29 -5.50 -18.70
C LEU A 21 19.01 -6.04 -19.96
N SER A 22 19.97 -6.93 -19.80
CA SER A 22 20.65 -7.60 -20.92
C SER A 22 19.67 -8.41 -21.78
N VAL A 23 18.72 -9.13 -21.15
CA VAL A 23 17.64 -9.84 -21.84
C VAL A 23 16.73 -8.87 -22.59
N LEU A 24 16.36 -7.74 -21.99
CA LEU A 24 15.56 -6.70 -22.66
C LEU A 24 16.30 -6.16 -23.91
N GLY A 25 17.60 -5.91 -23.79
CA GLY A 25 18.42 -5.49 -24.92
C GLY A 25 18.44 -6.53 -26.08
N LYS A 26 18.47 -7.82 -25.74
CA LYS A 26 18.35 -8.90 -26.75
C LYS A 26 16.96 -8.91 -27.40
N LEU A 27 15.89 -8.83 -26.62
CA LEU A 27 14.52 -8.78 -27.14
C LEU A 27 14.30 -7.59 -28.09
N ASN A 28 14.88 -6.43 -27.79
CA ASN A 28 14.82 -5.27 -28.67
C ASN A 28 15.57 -5.51 -29.99
N ARG A 29 16.82 -6.01 -29.92
CA ARG A 29 17.66 -6.20 -31.10
C ARG A 29 17.23 -7.37 -31.99
N GLU A 30 16.87 -8.51 -31.36
CA GLU A 30 16.60 -9.75 -32.10
C GLU A 30 15.15 -9.85 -32.57
N LEU A 31 14.21 -9.39 -31.77
CA LEU A 31 12.77 -9.49 -32.06
C LEU A 31 12.16 -8.17 -32.55
N GLY A 32 12.93 -7.09 -32.64
CA GLY A 32 12.43 -5.79 -33.05
C GLY A 32 11.30 -5.26 -32.14
N THR A 33 11.27 -5.65 -30.86
CA THR A 33 10.25 -5.23 -29.92
C THR A 33 10.54 -3.81 -29.44
N THR A 34 9.60 -2.90 -29.62
CA THR A 34 9.69 -1.56 -29.01
C THR A 34 9.49 -1.66 -27.51
N ILE A 35 10.44 -1.17 -26.73
CA ILE A 35 10.39 -1.22 -25.25
C ILE A 35 10.28 0.21 -24.71
N VAL A 36 9.28 0.46 -23.86
CA VAL A 36 9.15 1.67 -23.06
C VAL A 36 9.43 1.27 -21.62
N LEU A 37 10.46 1.87 -21.03
CA LEU A 37 10.97 1.51 -19.72
C LEU A 37 11.03 2.76 -18.84
N THR A 38 10.44 2.69 -17.63
CA THR A 38 10.73 3.65 -16.56
C THR A 38 11.72 3.01 -15.59
N GLU A 39 12.75 3.73 -15.18
CA GLU A 39 13.80 3.22 -14.30
C GLU A 39 14.45 4.33 -13.46
N HIS A 40 14.89 3.94 -12.26
CA HIS A 40 15.72 4.76 -11.39
C HIS A 40 17.21 4.38 -11.43
N ARG A 41 17.53 3.16 -11.85
CA ARG A 41 18.92 2.68 -12.03
C ARG A 41 19.43 3.06 -13.41
N LEU A 42 19.85 4.31 -13.57
CA LEU A 42 20.20 4.86 -14.87
C LEU A 42 21.57 4.39 -15.38
N GLU A 43 22.47 3.91 -14.52
CA GLU A 43 23.80 3.40 -14.92
C GLU A 43 23.73 2.35 -16.03
N GLU A 44 22.78 1.43 -15.96
CA GLU A 44 22.64 0.34 -16.91
C GLU A 44 21.54 0.62 -17.95
N ALA A 45 20.43 1.23 -17.53
CA ALA A 45 19.28 1.48 -18.39
C ALA A 45 19.62 2.44 -19.54
N LEU A 46 20.40 3.50 -19.28
CA LEU A 46 20.78 4.47 -20.31
C LEU A 46 21.74 3.90 -21.34
N THR A 47 22.53 2.89 -21.02
CA THR A 47 23.41 2.22 -21.98
C THR A 47 22.64 1.42 -23.04
N LEU A 48 21.40 1.03 -22.74
CA LEU A 48 20.52 0.26 -23.63
C LEU A 48 19.53 1.17 -24.37
N ALA A 49 19.29 2.37 -23.88
CA ALA A 49 18.27 3.27 -24.39
C ALA A 49 18.72 3.93 -25.72
N ASN A 50 17.87 3.85 -26.74
CA ASN A 50 18.07 4.60 -28.01
C ASN A 50 17.59 6.04 -27.83
N LYS A 51 16.54 6.26 -27.02
CA LYS A 51 15.92 7.56 -26.78
C LYS A 51 15.49 7.65 -25.33
N VAL A 52 15.73 8.82 -24.72
CA VAL A 52 15.36 9.14 -23.34
C VAL A 52 14.36 10.28 -23.36
N ALA A 53 13.35 10.20 -22.51
CA ALA A 53 12.43 11.28 -22.20
C ALA A 53 12.50 11.55 -20.69
N VAL A 54 12.84 12.78 -20.31
CA VAL A 54 12.87 13.23 -18.92
C VAL A 54 11.54 13.85 -18.59
N MET A 55 10.91 13.38 -17.52
CA MET A 55 9.62 13.87 -17.04
C MET A 55 9.78 14.55 -15.68
N GLU A 56 9.19 15.73 -15.55
CA GLU A 56 9.14 16.48 -14.30
C GLU A 56 7.72 17.04 -14.12
N GLN A 57 7.15 16.88 -12.93
CA GLN A 57 5.79 17.35 -12.59
C GLN A 57 4.71 16.98 -13.63
N GLY A 58 4.82 15.77 -14.20
CA GLY A 58 3.86 15.27 -15.19
C GLY A 58 4.05 15.76 -16.62
N SER A 59 5.09 16.57 -16.89
CA SER A 59 5.43 17.11 -18.22
C SER A 59 6.76 16.57 -18.70
N VAL A 60 6.92 16.42 -20.02
CA VAL A 60 8.20 16.07 -20.62
C VAL A 60 9.08 17.31 -20.76
N VAL A 61 10.19 17.35 -20.04
CA VAL A 61 11.13 18.47 -20.02
C VAL A 61 12.07 18.45 -21.22
N CYS A 62 12.63 17.26 -21.51
CA CYS A 62 13.49 17.09 -22.67
C CYS A 62 13.43 15.67 -23.20
N THR A 63 13.74 15.51 -24.51
CA THR A 63 13.89 14.22 -25.17
C THR A 63 15.12 14.25 -26.08
N GLY A 64 15.79 13.11 -26.22
CA GLY A 64 16.96 12.97 -27.09
C GLY A 64 17.66 11.65 -26.87
N THR A 65 18.85 11.49 -27.46
CA THR A 65 19.75 10.41 -27.11
C THR A 65 20.25 10.59 -25.67
N PRO A 66 20.72 9.52 -24.98
CA PRO A 66 21.25 9.64 -23.62
C PRO A 66 22.30 10.76 -23.45
N ALA A 67 23.24 10.88 -24.39
CA ALA A 67 24.28 11.92 -24.37
C ALA A 67 23.70 13.33 -24.52
N GLU A 68 22.73 13.56 -25.43
CA GLU A 68 22.07 14.85 -25.63
C GLU A 68 21.29 15.26 -24.38
N VAL A 69 20.59 14.29 -23.76
CA VAL A 69 19.83 14.55 -22.51
C VAL A 69 20.80 14.91 -21.39
N GLY A 70 21.91 14.18 -21.23
CA GLY A 70 22.94 14.52 -20.25
C GLY A 70 23.50 15.94 -20.42
N LYS A 71 23.86 16.31 -21.66
CA LYS A 71 24.32 17.67 -21.99
C LYS A 71 23.28 18.76 -21.66
N ARG A 72 21.99 18.52 -21.98
CA ARG A 72 20.91 19.47 -21.71
C ARG A 72 20.63 19.63 -20.20
N LEU A 73 20.56 18.51 -19.46
CA LEU A 73 20.33 18.55 -18.00
C LEU A 73 21.48 19.29 -17.28
N ARG A 74 22.74 19.06 -17.71
CA ARG A 74 23.89 19.83 -17.21
C ARG A 74 23.72 21.33 -17.47
N ALA A 75 23.41 21.71 -18.71
CA ALA A 75 23.29 23.13 -19.12
C ALA A 75 22.17 23.86 -18.37
N HIS A 76 21.09 23.17 -17.99
CA HIS A 76 19.97 23.74 -17.24
C HIS A 76 20.14 23.68 -15.70
N GLY A 77 21.23 23.07 -15.21
CA GLY A 77 21.43 22.90 -13.75
C GLY A 77 20.33 22.08 -13.07
N SER A 78 19.70 21.13 -13.78
CA SER A 78 18.61 20.34 -13.24
C SER A 78 19.10 19.39 -12.14
N SER A 79 18.36 19.30 -11.02
CA SER A 79 18.63 18.32 -9.95
C SER A 79 18.59 16.87 -10.44
N MET A 80 17.85 16.59 -11.53
CA MET A 80 17.82 15.26 -12.15
C MET A 80 19.18 14.83 -12.74
N PHE A 81 20.12 15.77 -12.95
CA PHE A 81 21.47 15.43 -13.37
C PHE A 81 22.22 14.58 -12.34
N LEU A 82 21.89 14.69 -11.08
CA LEU A 82 22.45 13.86 -10.01
C LEU A 82 22.13 12.36 -10.15
N ALA A 83 21.06 12.02 -10.86
CA ALA A 83 20.68 10.65 -11.17
C ALA A 83 21.41 10.07 -12.40
N MET A 84 22.12 10.90 -13.18
CA MET A 84 22.82 10.46 -14.37
C MET A 84 23.97 9.50 -14.05
N PRO A 85 24.38 8.64 -15.03
CA PRO A 85 25.50 7.72 -14.86
C PRO A 85 26.77 8.39 -14.37
N SER A 86 27.55 7.64 -13.59
CA SER A 86 28.82 8.09 -13.00
C SER A 86 29.77 8.66 -14.05
N ALA A 87 29.83 8.06 -15.25
CA ALA A 87 30.64 8.56 -16.36
C ALA A 87 30.24 9.98 -16.79
N MET A 88 28.94 10.25 -16.91
CA MET A 88 28.43 11.59 -17.26
C MET A 88 28.71 12.61 -16.16
N ARG A 89 28.58 12.21 -14.89
CA ARG A 89 28.80 13.10 -13.73
C ARG A 89 30.28 13.49 -13.64
N ILE A 90 31.19 12.56 -13.85
CA ILE A 90 32.64 12.81 -13.90
C ILE A 90 32.99 13.73 -15.07
N TRP A 91 32.49 13.42 -16.27
CA TRP A 91 32.69 14.28 -17.44
C TRP A 91 32.20 15.71 -17.24
N ALA A 92 31.04 15.86 -16.58
CA ALA A 92 30.45 17.16 -16.36
C ALA A 92 31.19 18.02 -15.33
N SER A 93 32.03 17.43 -14.50
CA SER A 93 32.79 18.17 -13.46
C SER A 93 33.98 18.96 -13.99
N VAL A 94 34.40 18.71 -15.21
CA VAL A 94 35.52 19.39 -15.85
C VAL A 94 35.07 20.07 -17.16
N GLU A 95 35.72 21.18 -17.49
CA GLU A 95 35.51 21.88 -18.76
C GLU A 95 36.50 21.38 -19.81
N TRP A 96 36.24 20.20 -20.34
CA TRP A 96 37.07 19.60 -21.41
C TRP A 96 36.18 19.20 -22.58
N ALA A 97 36.55 19.67 -23.79
CA ALA A 97 35.73 19.54 -25.00
C ALA A 97 35.80 18.11 -25.59
N ARG A 98 35.13 17.18 -24.97
CA ARG A 98 34.99 15.78 -25.42
C ARG A 98 33.52 15.36 -25.40
N ASP A 99 33.23 14.27 -26.09
CA ASP A 99 31.90 13.70 -26.08
C ASP A 99 31.50 13.18 -24.71
N CYS A 100 30.21 13.31 -24.41
CA CYS A 100 29.63 12.88 -23.12
C CYS A 100 29.62 11.35 -23.04
N PRO A 101 30.42 10.73 -22.15
CA PRO A 101 30.45 9.28 -21.96
C PRO A 101 29.18 8.77 -21.28
N ILE A 102 28.68 7.62 -21.72
CA ILE A 102 27.48 6.98 -21.15
C ILE A 102 27.85 5.71 -20.41
N THR A 103 28.79 4.93 -20.98
CA THR A 103 29.20 3.62 -20.48
C THR A 103 30.44 3.71 -19.59
N VAL A 104 30.64 2.68 -18.75
CA VAL A 104 31.86 2.52 -17.95
C VAL A 104 33.12 2.49 -18.86
N ARG A 105 33.01 1.88 -20.04
CA ARG A 105 34.12 1.84 -21.03
C ARG A 105 34.45 3.23 -21.56
N GLU A 106 33.45 3.98 -22.01
CA GLU A 106 33.64 5.35 -22.50
C GLU A 106 34.17 6.27 -21.40
N GLY A 107 33.69 6.08 -20.14
CA GLY A 107 34.21 6.78 -18.97
C GLY A 107 35.68 6.44 -18.67
N ARG A 108 36.10 5.19 -18.86
CA ARG A 108 37.51 4.79 -18.72
C ARG A 108 38.37 5.45 -19.82
N ASP A 109 37.93 5.37 -21.07
CA ASP A 109 38.63 6.00 -22.19
C ASP A 109 38.73 7.51 -21.99
N PHE A 110 37.68 8.14 -21.48
CA PHE A 110 37.71 9.57 -21.08
C PHE A 110 38.77 9.87 -20.02
N LEU A 111 38.84 9.08 -18.95
CA LEU A 111 39.80 9.27 -17.86
C LEU A 111 41.24 9.03 -18.32
N GLN A 112 41.48 8.02 -19.14
CA GLN A 112 42.83 7.74 -19.71
C GLN A 112 43.30 8.88 -20.59
N ASN A 113 42.44 9.39 -21.49
CA ASN A 113 42.77 10.53 -22.34
C ASN A 113 42.99 11.82 -21.48
N TYR A 114 42.16 12.02 -20.44
CA TYR A 114 42.35 13.16 -19.55
C TYR A 114 43.68 13.11 -18.81
N ALA A 115 44.03 11.94 -18.28
CA ALA A 115 45.31 11.72 -17.57
C ALA A 115 46.53 11.84 -18.46
N ALA A 116 46.40 11.64 -19.77
CA ALA A 116 47.49 11.86 -20.73
C ALA A 116 47.78 13.35 -20.99
N GLU A 117 46.76 14.23 -20.80
CA GLU A 117 46.90 15.68 -21.02
C GLU A 117 47.02 16.47 -19.69
N HIS A 118 46.59 15.90 -18.57
CA HIS A 118 46.51 16.58 -17.27
C HIS A 118 47.08 15.72 -16.15
N THR A 119 47.72 16.36 -15.16
CA THR A 119 48.23 15.69 -13.98
C THR A 119 47.08 15.40 -12.99
N LEU A 120 46.94 14.15 -12.59
CA LEU A 120 45.95 13.77 -11.57
C LEU A 120 46.46 14.10 -10.16
N ALA A 121 45.61 14.63 -9.32
CA ALA A 121 45.90 14.84 -7.90
C ALA A 121 45.90 13.51 -7.13
N ALA A 122 46.64 13.44 -6.05
CA ALA A 122 46.62 12.30 -5.15
C ALA A 122 45.26 12.22 -4.44
N LEU A 123 44.74 11.00 -4.26
CA LEU A 123 43.53 10.77 -3.50
C LEU A 123 43.74 11.16 -2.03
N PRO A 124 42.87 11.99 -1.43
CA PRO A 124 43.00 12.33 -0.01
C PRO A 124 42.84 11.08 0.86
N PRO A 125 43.51 11.00 2.01
CA PRO A 125 43.40 9.85 2.91
C PRO A 125 41.95 9.67 3.36
N GLU A 126 41.53 8.41 3.53
CA GLU A 126 40.19 8.09 4.04
C GLU A 126 40.04 8.60 5.47
N THR A 127 38.93 9.29 5.77
CA THR A 127 38.67 9.74 7.13
C THR A 127 38.35 8.55 8.02
N VAL A 128 39.18 8.30 9.01
CA VAL A 128 38.92 7.26 10.00
C VAL A 128 37.85 7.75 10.97
N HIS A 129 36.70 7.16 10.90
CA HIS A 129 35.62 7.43 11.85
C HIS A 129 35.93 6.74 13.19
N THR A 130 36.05 7.53 14.26
CA THR A 130 36.17 7.01 15.62
C THR A 130 34.78 6.60 16.10
N CYS A 131 34.54 5.30 16.18
CA CYS A 131 33.29 4.75 16.70
C CYS A 131 33.35 4.62 18.23
N GLY A 132 32.18 4.75 18.88
CA GLY A 132 32.06 4.56 20.33
C GLY A 132 32.00 3.09 20.74
N ASP A 133 31.43 2.84 21.91
CA ASP A 133 31.25 1.47 22.44
C ASP A 133 30.31 0.62 21.59
N VAL A 134 30.46 -0.70 21.70
CA VAL A 134 29.55 -1.67 21.06
C VAL A 134 28.18 -1.57 21.68
N ILE A 135 27.19 -1.22 20.86
CA ILE A 135 25.79 -1.07 21.27
C ILE A 135 24.91 -2.25 20.83
N LEU A 136 25.30 -2.93 19.73
CA LEU A 136 24.62 -4.10 19.20
C LEU A 136 25.65 -5.17 18.87
N ARG A 137 25.46 -6.38 19.39
CA ARG A 137 26.38 -7.51 19.18
C ARG A 137 25.61 -8.79 18.90
N THR A 138 26.08 -9.57 17.95
CA THR A 138 25.68 -10.97 17.76
C THR A 138 26.88 -11.89 17.92
N GLN A 139 26.65 -13.08 18.50
CA GLN A 139 27.69 -14.10 18.69
C GLN A 139 27.12 -15.45 18.25
N ASP A 140 27.72 -16.02 17.20
CA ASP A 140 27.39 -17.35 16.65
C ASP A 140 25.88 -17.61 16.49
N VAL A 141 25.16 -16.64 15.90
CA VAL A 141 23.70 -16.67 15.76
C VAL A 141 23.30 -17.56 14.61
N TRP A 142 22.42 -18.55 14.89
CA TRP A 142 21.85 -19.47 13.92
C TRP A 142 20.33 -19.39 13.93
N PHE A 143 19.74 -19.43 12.72
CA PHE A 143 18.30 -19.34 12.59
C PHE A 143 17.77 -20.07 11.35
N SER A 144 16.69 -20.83 11.54
CA SER A 144 15.82 -21.36 10.49
C SER A 144 14.34 -21.09 10.83
N TYR A 145 13.48 -21.00 9.81
CA TYR A 145 12.03 -20.80 10.04
C TYR A 145 11.28 -22.07 10.50
N GLY A 146 11.94 -23.21 10.51
CA GLY A 146 11.37 -24.48 10.98
C GLY A 146 12.47 -25.52 11.19
N ARG A 147 12.22 -26.53 12.02
CA ARG A 147 13.21 -27.56 12.41
C ARG A 147 13.75 -28.38 11.23
N GLU A 148 12.94 -28.54 10.17
CA GLU A 148 13.30 -29.31 8.97
C GLU A 148 13.69 -28.41 7.78
N LEU A 149 13.66 -27.07 7.97
CA LEU A 149 14.03 -26.11 6.94
C LEU A 149 15.52 -25.77 7.03
N PRO A 150 16.15 -25.41 5.89
CA PRO A 150 17.55 -25.02 5.89
C PRO A 150 17.80 -23.77 6.72
N ASP A 151 18.98 -23.67 7.28
CA ASP A 151 19.41 -22.47 8.01
C ASP A 151 19.54 -21.28 7.08
N ILE A 152 18.88 -20.19 7.46
CA ILE A 152 18.93 -18.90 6.76
C ILE A 152 20.07 -18.03 7.30
N VAL A 153 20.33 -18.11 8.60
CA VAL A 153 21.47 -17.45 9.26
C VAL A 153 22.35 -18.52 9.88
N LYS A 154 23.65 -18.45 9.60
CA LYS A 154 24.61 -19.53 9.87
C LYS A 154 25.83 -18.98 10.61
N GLY A 155 25.76 -18.90 11.95
CA GLY A 155 26.88 -18.47 12.77
C GLY A 155 27.19 -16.97 12.68
N LEU A 156 26.16 -16.12 12.50
CA LEU A 156 26.34 -14.68 12.36
C LEU A 156 26.96 -14.06 13.60
N SER A 157 28.13 -13.45 13.43
CA SER A 157 28.83 -12.67 14.44
C SER A 157 29.12 -11.28 13.90
N LEU A 158 28.54 -10.26 14.55
CA LEU A 158 28.59 -8.87 14.11
C LEU A 158 28.57 -7.94 15.31
N GLU A 159 29.34 -6.87 15.25
CA GLU A 159 29.32 -5.77 16.22
C GLU A 159 28.99 -4.47 15.50
N VAL A 160 28.13 -3.64 16.10
CA VAL A 160 27.82 -2.30 15.65
C VAL A 160 28.07 -1.34 16.79
N HIS A 161 28.74 -0.25 16.50
CA HIS A 161 29.22 0.71 17.49
C HIS A 161 28.35 1.98 17.51
N LYS A 162 28.35 2.69 18.62
CA LYS A 162 27.73 4.01 18.72
C LYS A 162 28.35 4.98 17.71
N GLY A 163 27.47 5.71 17.00
CA GLY A 163 27.89 6.66 15.97
C GLY A 163 28.41 6.01 14.69
N GLU A 164 28.26 4.69 14.54
CA GLU A 164 28.65 3.98 13.33
C GLU A 164 27.50 3.89 12.32
N PHE A 165 27.81 4.07 11.03
CA PHE A 165 26.96 3.66 9.92
C PHE A 165 27.58 2.43 9.25
N LEU A 166 27.00 1.26 9.53
CA LEU A 166 27.36 -0.02 8.91
C LEU A 166 26.39 -0.36 7.80
N ALA A 167 26.91 -0.56 6.58
CA ALA A 167 26.15 -1.04 5.43
C ALA A 167 26.33 -2.56 5.27
N LEU A 168 25.21 -3.30 5.18
CA LEU A 168 25.17 -4.73 4.95
C LEU A 168 24.71 -5.01 3.51
N LEU A 169 25.65 -5.43 2.68
CA LEU A 169 25.47 -5.70 1.25
C LEU A 169 25.36 -7.22 0.99
N GLY A 170 24.79 -7.63 -0.13
CA GLY A 170 24.68 -9.04 -0.53
C GLY A 170 23.52 -9.32 -1.46
N GLY A 171 23.49 -10.47 -2.12
CA GLY A 171 22.44 -10.88 -3.06
C GLY A 171 21.07 -11.06 -2.42
N ASN A 172 20.02 -11.16 -3.25
CA ASN A 172 18.68 -11.49 -2.80
C ASN A 172 18.62 -12.92 -2.22
N GLY A 173 17.79 -13.11 -1.20
CA GLY A 173 17.60 -14.43 -0.58
C GLY A 173 18.73 -14.91 0.35
N THR A 174 19.81 -14.13 0.53
CA THR A 174 20.93 -14.55 1.39
C THR A 174 20.63 -14.50 2.90
N GLY A 175 19.50 -13.90 3.34
CA GLY A 175 19.11 -13.85 4.74
C GLY A 175 19.26 -12.47 5.43
N LYS A 176 19.59 -11.38 4.70
CA LYS A 176 19.78 -10.04 5.27
C LYS A 176 18.59 -9.50 6.07
N THR A 177 17.38 -9.52 5.48
CA THR A 177 16.14 -9.11 6.17
C THR A 177 15.86 -9.99 7.39
N THR A 178 16.14 -11.30 7.31
CA THR A 178 16.00 -12.22 8.44
C THR A 178 16.98 -11.85 9.57
N SER A 179 18.21 -11.53 9.21
CA SER A 179 19.22 -11.04 10.18
C SER A 179 18.79 -9.73 10.84
N LEU A 180 18.23 -8.75 10.07
CA LEU A 180 17.67 -7.54 10.68
C LEU A 180 16.52 -7.84 11.64
N LYS A 181 15.65 -8.78 11.33
CA LYS A 181 14.56 -9.18 12.24
C LYS A 181 15.07 -9.85 13.51
N LEU A 182 16.15 -10.64 13.43
CA LEU A 182 16.85 -11.22 14.59
C LEU A 182 17.49 -10.12 15.44
N LEU A 183 18.22 -9.19 14.80
CA LEU A 183 18.80 -8.03 15.44
C LEU A 183 17.74 -7.12 16.07
N GLY A 184 16.59 -6.97 15.44
CA GLY A 184 15.45 -6.21 15.94
C GLY A 184 14.63 -6.91 17.04
N GLY A 185 14.93 -8.18 17.34
CA GLY A 185 14.17 -8.95 18.34
C GLY A 185 12.80 -9.44 17.89
N LEU A 186 12.50 -9.34 16.60
CA LEU A 186 11.26 -9.84 16.01
C LEU A 186 11.30 -11.37 15.80
N LEU A 187 12.51 -11.93 15.72
CA LEU A 187 12.76 -13.36 15.64
C LEU A 187 13.74 -13.76 16.75
N THR A 188 13.64 -15.00 17.22
CA THR A 188 14.53 -15.56 18.25
C THR A 188 15.43 -16.61 17.61
N PRO A 189 16.76 -16.52 17.71
CA PRO A 189 17.66 -17.54 17.21
C PRO A 189 17.52 -18.83 18.03
N TYR A 190 17.75 -19.96 17.43
CA TYR A 190 17.78 -21.23 18.16
C TYR A 190 19.15 -21.54 18.77
N ARG A 191 20.20 -20.84 18.30
CA ARG A 191 21.58 -20.89 18.83
C ARG A 191 22.22 -19.52 18.71
N GLY A 192 23.15 -19.21 19.63
CA GLY A 192 23.83 -17.92 19.71
C GLY A 192 23.07 -16.87 20.49
N GLU A 193 23.64 -15.68 20.60
CA GLU A 193 23.10 -14.60 21.41
C GLU A 193 23.09 -13.28 20.64
N VAL A 194 22.06 -12.44 20.90
CA VAL A 194 21.94 -11.08 20.37
C VAL A 194 21.80 -10.11 21.55
N THR A 195 22.82 -9.30 21.77
CA THR A 195 22.85 -8.28 22.84
C THR A 195 22.54 -6.91 22.25
N ARG A 196 21.62 -6.16 22.89
CA ARG A 196 21.14 -4.83 22.48
C ARG A 196 21.18 -3.88 23.67
N ASN A 197 21.98 -2.84 23.59
CA ASN A 197 22.22 -1.88 24.67
C ASN A 197 21.66 -0.50 24.28
N GLY A 198 20.35 -0.38 24.08
CA GLY A 198 19.72 0.88 23.70
C GLY A 198 18.33 0.73 23.06
N ARG A 199 17.67 1.87 22.83
CA ARG A 199 16.39 1.91 22.15
C ARG A 199 16.58 1.63 20.66
N LEU A 200 15.90 0.59 20.19
CA LEU A 200 16.02 0.14 18.81
C LEU A 200 14.76 0.52 18.02
N ALA A 201 14.96 1.00 16.79
CA ALA A 201 13.89 1.15 15.82
C ALA A 201 14.27 0.47 14.50
N LEU A 202 13.26 -0.11 13.83
CA LEU A 202 13.42 -0.80 12.56
C LEU A 202 12.52 -0.16 11.50
N LEU A 203 13.12 0.25 10.38
CA LEU A 203 12.41 0.59 9.15
C LEU A 203 12.36 -0.65 8.25
N PRO A 204 11.18 -1.28 8.06
CA PRO A 204 11.06 -2.48 7.23
C PRO A 204 11.09 -2.14 5.74
N GLN A 205 11.44 -3.11 4.90
CA GLN A 205 11.44 -3.00 3.44
C GLN A 205 10.08 -2.56 2.86
N ASN A 206 8.96 -3.01 3.45
CA ASN A 206 7.62 -2.55 3.10
C ASN A 206 7.14 -1.48 4.09
N PRO A 207 7.20 -0.18 3.74
CA PRO A 207 6.80 0.91 4.62
C PRO A 207 5.32 0.86 5.02
N GLN A 208 4.45 0.24 4.20
CA GLN A 208 3.02 0.13 4.47
C GLN A 208 2.71 -0.63 5.76
N SER A 209 3.59 -1.54 6.18
CA SER A 209 3.42 -2.30 7.43
C SER A 209 3.45 -1.44 8.69
N LEU A 210 3.97 -0.21 8.61
CA LEU A 210 4.03 0.73 9.72
C LEU A 210 2.79 1.62 9.84
N PHE A 211 1.95 1.70 8.80
CA PHE A 211 0.82 2.62 8.77
C PHE A 211 -0.45 1.98 9.31
N VAL A 212 -1.00 2.57 10.38
CA VAL A 212 -2.19 2.07 11.08
C VAL A 212 -3.32 3.11 11.17
N ARG A 213 -3.05 4.37 10.82
CA ARG A 213 -4.01 5.48 10.89
C ARG A 213 -4.48 5.91 9.49
N LYS A 214 -5.48 6.78 9.45
CA LYS A 214 -6.12 7.24 8.21
C LYS A 214 -5.36 8.35 7.50
N THR A 215 -4.59 9.15 8.22
CA THR A 215 -3.76 10.21 7.65
C THR A 215 -2.32 10.07 8.13
N VAL A 216 -1.39 10.58 7.35
CA VAL A 216 0.04 10.62 7.72
C VAL A 216 0.19 11.35 9.06
N ARG A 217 -0.51 12.46 9.26
CA ARG A 217 -0.50 13.21 10.52
C ARG A 217 -0.90 12.35 11.71
N GLU A 218 -2.04 11.65 11.63
CA GLU A 218 -2.51 10.79 12.70
C GLU A 218 -1.53 9.65 12.98
N ASP A 219 -0.89 9.12 11.95
CA ASP A 219 0.09 8.04 12.04
C ASP A 219 1.38 8.49 12.74
N LEU A 220 1.83 9.72 12.48
CA LEU A 220 2.99 10.29 13.17
C LEU A 220 2.71 10.56 14.65
N PHE A 221 1.52 11.06 14.98
CA PHE A 221 1.14 11.30 16.38
C PHE A 221 0.85 10.01 17.16
N GLU A 222 0.48 8.92 16.49
CA GLU A 222 0.25 7.60 17.11
C GLU A 222 1.48 7.07 17.86
N VAL A 223 2.69 7.45 17.42
CA VAL A 223 3.95 7.09 18.10
C VAL A 223 3.97 7.52 19.57
N PHE A 224 3.21 8.55 19.91
CA PHE A 224 3.12 9.10 21.29
C PHE A 224 1.94 8.54 22.10
N ASP A 225 1.09 7.69 21.51
CA ASP A 225 -0.03 7.07 22.20
C ASP A 225 0.48 6.25 23.41
N GLY A 226 -0.09 6.53 24.58
CA GLY A 226 0.32 5.89 25.84
C GLY A 226 1.59 6.46 26.50
N ARG A 227 2.29 7.42 25.86
CA ARG A 227 3.47 8.08 26.44
C ARG A 227 3.07 9.39 27.12
N LYS A 228 3.60 9.63 28.31
CA LYS A 228 3.38 10.89 29.05
C LYS A 228 4.33 11.99 28.54
N ILE A 229 4.11 12.48 27.34
CA ILE A 229 4.89 13.56 26.72
C ILE A 229 3.96 14.76 26.55
N ASP A 230 4.45 15.97 26.87
CA ASP A 230 3.68 17.19 26.69
C ASP A 230 3.32 17.41 25.21
N LYS A 231 2.09 17.88 24.96
CA LYS A 231 1.58 18.12 23.59
C LYS A 231 2.41 19.13 22.80
N LYS A 232 2.98 20.14 23.47
CA LYS A 232 3.88 21.10 22.82
C LYS A 232 5.12 20.41 22.30
N LEU A 233 5.74 19.55 23.10
CA LEU A 233 6.93 18.79 22.73
C LEU A 233 6.62 17.75 21.63
N GLN A 234 5.45 17.09 21.67
CA GLN A 234 5.01 16.21 20.58
C GLN A 234 4.91 16.97 19.26
N ASN A 235 4.24 18.14 19.25
CA ASN A 235 4.10 18.98 18.06
C ASN A 235 5.46 19.45 17.52
N GLU A 236 6.38 19.81 18.40
CA GLU A 236 7.72 20.25 17.99
C GLU A 236 8.52 19.11 17.34
N ARG A 237 8.51 17.92 17.96
CA ARG A 237 9.18 16.72 17.42
C ARG A 237 8.60 16.30 16.07
N VAL A 238 7.26 16.25 15.95
CA VAL A 238 6.61 15.93 14.67
C VAL A 238 6.96 16.98 13.62
N ARG A 239 6.89 18.27 13.95
CA ARG A 239 7.25 19.36 13.03
C ARG A 239 8.67 19.20 12.50
N ARG A 240 9.64 18.96 13.39
CA ARG A 240 11.05 18.76 13.01
C ARG A 240 11.23 17.55 12.10
N ALA A 241 10.63 16.41 12.46
CA ALA A 241 10.72 15.18 11.67
C ALA A 241 10.02 15.32 10.30
N VAL A 242 8.88 16.02 10.23
CA VAL A 242 8.15 16.31 9.00
C VAL A 242 8.99 17.16 8.05
N ALA A 243 9.66 18.20 8.57
CA ALA A 243 10.53 19.05 7.75
C ALA A 243 11.73 18.28 7.21
N LEU A 244 12.39 17.45 8.06
CA LEU A 244 13.49 16.59 7.63
C LEU A 244 13.10 15.63 6.50
N CYS A 245 11.87 15.13 6.52
CA CYS A 245 11.37 14.17 5.52
C CYS A 245 10.57 14.81 4.38
N LYS A 246 10.44 16.13 4.31
CA LYS A 246 9.66 16.90 3.30
C LYS A 246 8.23 16.36 3.16
N LEU A 247 7.48 16.32 4.27
CA LEU A 247 6.12 15.74 4.31
C LEU A 247 5.01 16.78 4.53
N GLU A 248 5.32 18.08 4.55
CA GLU A 248 4.40 19.15 4.93
C GLU A 248 3.09 19.12 4.13
N THR A 249 3.18 18.87 2.81
CA THR A 249 2.04 18.84 1.90
C THR A 249 1.27 17.51 1.90
N LEU A 250 1.82 16.49 2.57
CA LEU A 250 1.31 15.13 2.55
C LEU A 250 0.59 14.72 3.83
N LEU A 251 0.63 15.55 4.88
CA LEU A 251 0.15 15.22 6.23
C LEU A 251 -1.31 14.79 6.30
N ASP A 252 -2.17 15.36 5.47
CA ASP A 252 -3.60 15.08 5.49
C ASP A 252 -4.01 13.99 4.47
N ARG A 253 -3.05 13.45 3.71
CA ARG A 253 -3.29 12.32 2.80
C ARG A 253 -3.34 11.00 3.55
N HIS A 254 -4.03 10.02 2.96
CA HIS A 254 -3.99 8.65 3.45
C HIS A 254 -2.62 8.03 3.11
N PRO A 255 -1.93 7.32 4.03
CA PRO A 255 -0.61 6.75 3.76
C PRO A 255 -0.54 5.85 2.52
N TYR A 256 -1.61 5.12 2.23
CA TYR A 256 -1.68 4.25 1.04
C TYR A 256 -1.95 5.00 -0.28
N ASP A 257 -2.30 6.29 -0.23
CA ASP A 257 -2.47 7.14 -1.43
C ASP A 257 -1.17 7.86 -1.82
N LEU A 258 -0.10 7.66 -1.06
CA LEU A 258 1.23 8.18 -1.32
C LEU A 258 1.97 7.33 -2.36
N SER A 259 2.86 7.95 -3.14
CA SER A 259 3.82 7.23 -3.99
C SER A 259 4.78 6.38 -3.14
N GLY A 260 5.48 5.42 -3.74
CA GLY A 260 6.41 4.55 -3.02
C GLY A 260 7.49 5.33 -2.24
N GLY A 261 8.09 6.35 -2.87
CA GLY A 261 9.07 7.21 -2.22
C GLY A 261 8.47 8.09 -1.10
N GLU A 262 7.25 8.62 -1.29
CA GLU A 262 6.54 9.36 -0.24
C GLU A 262 6.19 8.46 0.95
N GLN A 263 5.80 7.21 0.71
CA GLN A 263 5.57 6.21 1.76
C GLN A 263 6.84 5.91 2.54
N GLN A 264 7.96 5.77 1.85
CA GLN A 264 9.26 5.52 2.47
C GLN A 264 9.68 6.70 3.36
N ARG A 265 9.49 7.94 2.90
CA ARG A 265 9.74 9.16 3.70
C ARG A 265 8.84 9.24 4.93
N ALA A 266 7.55 8.93 4.78
CA ALA A 266 6.60 8.93 5.89
C ALA A 266 6.94 7.85 6.94
N ALA A 267 7.34 6.66 6.50
CA ALA A 267 7.78 5.58 7.38
C ALA A 267 9.08 5.94 8.12
N LEU A 268 10.05 6.53 7.42
CA LEU A 268 11.28 7.04 8.03
C LEU A 268 10.96 8.10 9.10
N CYS A 269 10.12 9.08 8.77
CA CYS A 269 9.68 10.10 9.72
C CYS A 269 9.08 9.48 10.98
N LYS A 270 8.20 8.47 10.84
CA LYS A 270 7.60 7.75 11.96
C LYS A 270 8.64 7.05 12.84
N VAL A 271 9.63 6.40 12.22
CA VAL A 271 10.71 5.69 12.91
C VAL A 271 11.62 6.66 13.66
N LEU A 272 11.94 7.81 13.07
CA LEU A 272 12.76 8.86 13.71
C LEU A 272 12.09 9.47 14.96
N LEU A 273 10.76 9.54 15.01
CA LEU A 273 10.02 10.00 16.19
C LEU A 273 10.16 9.08 17.41
N LEU A 274 10.64 7.85 17.23
CA LEU A 274 10.97 6.94 18.33
C LEU A 274 12.26 7.32 19.05
N GLU A 275 13.05 8.25 18.50
CA GLU A 275 14.38 8.67 19.00
C GLU A 275 15.28 7.45 19.29
N PRO A 276 15.59 6.63 18.27
CA PRO A 276 16.36 5.42 18.46
C PRO A 276 17.82 5.73 18.77
N GLU A 277 18.47 4.85 19.55
CA GLU A 277 19.92 4.78 19.73
C GLU A 277 20.52 3.76 18.75
N ILE A 278 19.69 2.80 18.28
CA ILE A 278 20.02 1.81 17.26
C ILE A 278 18.95 1.91 16.18
N LEU A 279 19.36 2.25 14.97
CA LEU A 279 18.48 2.37 13.81
C LEU A 279 18.80 1.26 12.79
N LEU A 280 17.84 0.34 12.61
CA LEU A 280 17.92 -0.72 11.60
C LEU A 280 17.11 -0.32 10.39
N LEU A 281 17.69 -0.40 9.19
CA LEU A 281 17.09 0.04 7.94
C LEU A 281 17.13 -1.09 6.91
N ASP A 282 15.98 -1.50 6.39
CA ASP A 282 15.86 -2.54 5.36
C ASP A 282 15.49 -1.90 4.01
N GLU A 283 16.47 -1.78 3.11
CA GLU A 283 16.35 -1.19 1.78
C GLU A 283 15.74 0.24 1.76
N PRO A 284 16.23 1.17 2.61
CA PRO A 284 15.57 2.48 2.81
C PRO A 284 15.67 3.41 1.60
N THR A 285 16.64 3.20 0.70
CA THR A 285 16.87 4.05 -0.49
C THR A 285 16.00 3.67 -1.67
N LYS A 286 15.22 2.58 -1.55
CA LYS A 286 14.36 2.10 -2.61
C LYS A 286 13.21 3.07 -2.90
N GLY A 287 13.02 3.42 -4.18
CA GLY A 287 11.98 4.35 -4.61
C GLY A 287 12.23 5.81 -4.23
N LEU A 288 13.40 6.15 -3.67
CA LEU A 288 13.80 7.52 -3.43
C LEU A 288 14.46 8.11 -4.68
N ASP A 289 14.11 9.36 -5.01
CA ASP A 289 14.82 10.13 -6.02
C ASP A 289 16.24 10.51 -5.58
N ALA A 290 17.08 10.93 -6.52
CA ALA A 290 18.48 11.23 -6.26
C ALA A 290 18.67 12.40 -5.27
N GLU A 291 17.79 13.40 -5.32
CA GLU A 291 17.83 14.55 -4.41
C GLU A 291 17.53 14.11 -2.97
N PHE A 292 16.47 13.33 -2.77
CA PHE A 292 16.12 12.86 -1.43
C PHE A 292 17.12 11.83 -0.90
N LYS A 293 17.78 11.02 -1.76
CA LYS A 293 18.89 10.15 -1.33
C LYS A 293 20.03 10.94 -0.69
N GLN A 294 20.41 12.09 -1.27
CA GLN A 294 21.43 12.95 -0.67
C GLN A 294 20.96 13.53 0.68
N GLN A 295 19.72 14.01 0.75
CA GLN A 295 19.14 14.50 2.00
C GLN A 295 19.06 13.40 3.06
N PHE A 296 18.69 12.17 2.67
CA PHE A 296 18.67 11.01 3.54
C PHE A 296 20.06 10.70 4.10
N ALA A 297 21.11 10.78 3.27
CA ALA A 297 22.48 10.65 3.72
C ALA A 297 22.86 11.71 4.76
N GLY A 298 22.47 12.97 4.54
CA GLY A 298 22.65 14.04 5.53
C GLY A 298 21.93 13.75 6.85
N ILE A 299 20.69 13.21 6.81
CA ILE A 299 19.97 12.76 8.02
C ILE A 299 20.77 11.68 8.75
N LEU A 300 21.27 10.65 8.03
CA LEU A 300 22.06 9.59 8.64
C LEU A 300 23.37 10.11 9.24
N ALA A 301 24.06 11.02 8.56
CA ALA A 301 25.26 11.67 9.06
C ALA A 301 24.99 12.48 10.34
N ALA A 302 23.89 13.22 10.41
CA ALA A 302 23.49 13.95 11.60
C ALA A 302 23.14 13.01 12.78
N LEU A 303 22.49 11.88 12.51
CA LEU A 303 22.18 10.87 13.53
C LEU A 303 23.45 10.18 14.06
N THR A 304 24.35 9.78 13.19
CA THR A 304 25.62 9.14 13.60
C THR A 304 26.50 10.10 14.38
N ALA A 305 26.56 11.37 13.99
CA ALA A 305 27.24 12.42 14.75
C ALA A 305 26.66 12.61 16.18
N GLN A 306 25.36 12.31 16.37
CA GLN A 306 24.71 12.31 17.68
C GLN A 306 24.90 10.99 18.46
N GLY A 307 25.67 10.05 17.93
CA GLY A 307 25.96 8.75 18.56
C GLY A 307 24.96 7.65 18.25
N VAL A 308 24.02 7.85 17.32
CA VAL A 308 23.09 6.81 16.88
C VAL A 308 23.84 5.78 16.02
N ALA A 309 23.70 4.50 16.38
CA ALA A 309 24.22 3.40 15.57
C ALA A 309 23.24 3.08 14.43
N VAL A 310 23.72 3.07 13.20
CA VAL A 310 22.91 2.78 12.01
C VAL A 310 23.41 1.49 11.36
N LEU A 311 22.51 0.51 11.19
CA LEU A 311 22.75 -0.67 10.37
C LEU A 311 21.76 -0.66 9.21
N MET A 312 22.26 -0.56 7.99
CA MET A 312 21.47 -0.48 6.78
C MET A 312 21.74 -1.69 5.87
N VAL A 313 20.69 -2.45 5.56
CA VAL A 313 20.72 -3.40 4.45
C VAL A 313 20.39 -2.63 3.17
N SER A 314 21.24 -2.75 2.15
CA SER A 314 21.00 -2.09 0.87
C SER A 314 21.62 -2.82 -0.32
N HIS A 315 21.03 -2.61 -1.50
CA HIS A 315 21.58 -2.94 -2.80
C HIS A 315 22.17 -1.71 -3.53
N ASP A 316 22.06 -0.53 -2.94
CA ASP A 316 22.59 0.72 -3.50
C ASP A 316 24.09 0.85 -3.16
N VAL A 317 24.91 0.25 -4.03
CA VAL A 317 26.38 0.19 -3.87
C VAL A 317 26.99 1.59 -3.83
N GLU A 318 26.51 2.49 -4.72
CA GLU A 318 27.02 3.86 -4.81
C GLU A 318 26.73 4.66 -3.53
N PHE A 319 25.51 4.51 -2.97
CA PHE A 319 25.14 5.14 -1.71
C PHE A 319 25.99 4.62 -0.54
N CYS A 320 26.16 3.30 -0.45
CA CYS A 320 26.94 2.70 0.62
C CYS A 320 28.43 3.08 0.54
N ALA A 321 29.00 3.09 -0.67
CA ALA A 321 30.39 3.48 -0.89
C ALA A 321 30.69 4.92 -0.44
N ARG A 322 29.71 5.83 -0.64
CA ARG A 322 29.89 7.24 -0.33
C ARG A 322 29.65 7.58 1.14
N TYR A 323 28.68 6.94 1.79
CA TYR A 323 28.17 7.41 3.07
C TYR A 323 28.35 6.46 4.25
N ALA A 324 28.63 5.17 4.00
CA ALA A 324 28.88 4.24 5.10
C ALA A 324 30.27 4.43 5.72
N HIS A 325 30.39 4.16 7.01
CA HIS A 325 31.68 4.13 7.71
C HIS A 325 32.35 2.76 7.58
N ARG A 326 31.54 1.69 7.48
CA ARG A 326 31.99 0.32 7.26
C ARG A 326 30.98 -0.43 6.40
N CYS A 327 31.48 -1.27 5.52
CA CYS A 327 30.67 -2.14 4.67
C CYS A 327 30.95 -3.60 5.03
N ALA A 328 29.91 -4.44 5.00
CA ALA A 328 29.99 -5.87 5.21
C ALA A 328 29.28 -6.62 4.09
N LEU A 329 29.87 -7.69 3.57
CA LEU A 329 29.27 -8.56 2.57
C LEU A 329 28.62 -9.75 3.26
N PHE A 330 27.30 -9.86 3.08
CA PHE A 330 26.49 -10.97 3.58
C PHE A 330 26.28 -12.00 2.48
N PHE A 331 26.73 -13.21 2.69
CA PHE A 331 26.63 -14.30 1.74
C PHE A 331 26.38 -15.61 2.47
N ASP A 332 25.49 -16.46 1.95
CA ASP A 332 25.10 -17.76 2.49
C ASP A 332 24.86 -17.77 4.02
N GLY A 333 24.14 -16.77 4.51
CA GLY A 333 23.73 -16.70 5.93
C GLY A 333 24.75 -16.12 6.90
N ASN A 334 25.91 -15.64 6.43
CA ASN A 334 26.97 -15.08 7.29
C ASN A 334 27.66 -13.89 6.62
N ILE A 335 28.49 -13.18 7.39
CA ILE A 335 29.38 -12.12 6.89
C ILE A 335 30.68 -12.75 6.40
N VAL A 336 30.99 -12.53 5.13
CA VAL A 336 32.21 -13.05 4.48
C VAL A 336 33.39 -12.09 4.64
N THR A 337 33.13 -10.79 4.52
CA THR A 337 34.14 -9.75 4.65
C THR A 337 33.53 -8.46 5.18
N GLN A 338 34.30 -7.68 5.88
CA GLN A 338 33.96 -6.35 6.34
C GLN A 338 35.18 -5.44 6.35
N ALA A 339 35.04 -4.22 5.86
CA ALA A 339 36.12 -3.23 5.79
C ALA A 339 35.54 -1.81 5.64
N ALA A 340 36.41 -0.81 5.75
CA ALA A 340 36.12 0.55 5.35
C ALA A 340 35.74 0.60 3.84
N PRO A 341 34.91 1.56 3.38
CA PRO A 341 34.38 1.55 2.02
C PRO A 341 35.43 1.47 0.92
N ARG A 342 36.54 2.21 1.02
CA ARG A 342 37.62 2.17 0.02
C ARG A 342 38.21 0.78 -0.11
N VAL A 343 38.58 0.18 1.00
CA VAL A 343 39.18 -1.17 1.01
C VAL A 343 38.17 -2.21 0.54
N PHE A 344 36.91 -2.08 0.98
CA PHE A 344 35.85 -3.01 0.63
C PHE A 344 35.57 -3.02 -0.89
N PHE A 345 35.35 -1.85 -1.51
CA PHE A 345 34.93 -1.74 -2.90
C PHE A 345 36.10 -1.82 -3.89
N SER A 346 37.32 -1.36 -3.53
CA SER A 346 38.50 -1.50 -4.40
C SER A 346 38.99 -2.95 -4.51
N GLY A 347 38.88 -3.70 -3.41
CA GLY A 347 39.26 -5.11 -3.36
C GLY A 347 38.26 -6.08 -3.96
N ASN A 348 37.07 -5.62 -4.35
CA ASN A 348 35.98 -6.47 -4.82
C ASN A 348 35.72 -6.28 -6.32
N SER A 349 35.60 -7.39 -7.07
CA SER A 349 35.34 -7.32 -8.52
C SER A 349 33.86 -7.25 -8.88
N PHE A 350 32.98 -7.84 -8.06
CA PHE A 350 31.55 -7.93 -8.32
C PHE A 350 30.77 -6.83 -7.62
N TYR A 351 31.04 -6.63 -6.33
CA TYR A 351 30.44 -5.57 -5.53
C TYR A 351 31.37 -4.37 -5.50
N THR A 352 31.41 -3.60 -6.60
CA THR A 352 32.16 -2.35 -6.68
C THR A 352 31.35 -1.30 -7.45
N THR A 353 31.70 -0.03 -7.26
CA THR A 353 31.05 1.12 -7.87
C THR A 353 31.40 1.26 -9.36
N SER A 354 30.57 1.97 -10.10
CA SER A 354 30.87 2.31 -11.49
C SER A 354 32.07 3.24 -11.60
N ALA A 355 32.25 4.15 -10.64
CA ALA A 355 33.42 5.02 -10.55
C ALA A 355 34.73 4.22 -10.41
N ASN A 356 34.76 3.22 -9.53
CA ASN A 356 35.95 2.35 -9.40
C ASN A 356 36.21 1.52 -10.65
N ARG A 357 35.16 0.96 -11.29
CA ARG A 357 35.32 0.22 -12.57
C ARG A 357 35.93 1.07 -13.68
N MET A 358 35.65 2.37 -13.71
CA MET A 358 36.23 3.31 -14.67
C MET A 358 37.69 3.69 -14.31
N ALA A 359 37.92 4.01 -13.03
CA ALA A 359 39.15 4.65 -12.60
C ALA A 359 40.24 3.69 -12.12
N ARG A 360 39.97 2.40 -11.87
CA ARG A 360 40.88 1.47 -11.16
C ARG A 360 42.27 1.33 -11.75
N GLU A 361 42.45 1.57 -13.05
CA GLU A 361 43.77 1.48 -13.68
C GLU A 361 44.65 2.70 -13.36
N LEU A 362 44.03 3.86 -13.13
CA LEU A 362 44.72 5.13 -12.83
C LEU A 362 44.67 5.45 -11.35
N LEU A 363 43.55 5.16 -10.70
CA LEU A 363 43.25 5.49 -9.29
C LEU A 363 42.60 4.26 -8.64
N PRO A 364 43.42 3.23 -8.24
CA PRO A 364 42.89 1.95 -7.75
C PRO A 364 41.99 2.08 -6.51
N GLU A 365 42.27 3.03 -5.64
CA GLU A 365 41.55 3.25 -4.39
C GLU A 365 40.36 4.22 -4.51
N ALA A 366 40.18 4.89 -5.66
CA ALA A 366 39.03 5.75 -5.87
C ALA A 366 37.76 4.90 -6.05
N VAL A 367 36.80 5.04 -5.15
CA VAL A 367 35.57 4.23 -5.15
C VAL A 367 34.32 5.07 -5.39
N THR A 368 34.36 6.37 -5.17
CA THR A 368 33.22 7.26 -5.38
C THR A 368 33.43 8.16 -6.60
N VAL A 369 32.32 8.68 -7.15
CA VAL A 369 32.38 9.70 -8.21
C VAL A 369 33.13 10.93 -7.70
N GLU A 370 32.92 11.28 -6.45
CA GLU A 370 33.56 12.41 -5.77
C GLU A 370 35.08 12.21 -5.61
N ASP A 371 35.54 10.99 -5.33
CA ASP A 371 36.97 10.66 -5.31
C ASP A 371 37.61 10.96 -6.67
N VAL A 372 36.97 10.47 -7.75
CA VAL A 372 37.50 10.67 -9.11
C VAL A 372 37.47 12.15 -9.48
N ILE A 373 36.36 12.85 -9.22
CA ILE A 373 36.25 14.30 -9.47
C ILE A 373 37.33 15.08 -8.75
N GLY A 374 37.58 14.77 -7.46
CA GLY A 374 38.63 15.40 -6.69
C GLY A 374 40.02 15.17 -7.30
N CYS A 375 40.33 13.97 -7.78
CA CYS A 375 41.63 13.64 -8.39
C CYS A 375 41.83 14.29 -9.76
N ILE A 376 40.78 14.51 -10.54
CA ILE A 376 40.85 15.23 -11.84
C ILE A 376 40.75 16.74 -11.71
N GLY A 377 40.64 17.29 -10.50
CA GLY A 377 40.49 18.73 -10.25
C GLY A 377 39.15 19.30 -10.70
N GLY A 378 38.11 18.48 -10.79
CA GLY A 378 36.77 18.89 -11.18
C GLY A 378 36.00 19.61 -10.06
N THR A 379 34.87 20.22 -10.41
CA THR A 379 33.98 20.87 -9.46
C THR A 379 33.09 19.81 -8.77
N LEU A 380 33.19 19.71 -7.45
CA LEU A 380 32.34 18.83 -6.65
C LEU A 380 30.91 19.34 -6.58
N PRO A 381 29.91 18.44 -6.63
CA PRO A 381 28.54 18.83 -6.40
C PRO A 381 28.36 19.35 -4.96
N PRO A 382 27.47 20.34 -4.72
CA PRO A 382 27.23 20.85 -3.38
C PRO A 382 26.65 19.75 -2.47
N GLU A 383 27.09 19.71 -1.22
CA GLU A 383 26.50 18.83 -0.23
C GLU A 383 25.09 19.31 0.14
N PRO A 384 24.14 18.38 0.38
CA PRO A 384 22.79 18.77 0.74
C PRO A 384 22.74 19.43 2.12
N GLU A 385 22.19 20.61 2.20
CA GLU A 385 21.94 21.29 3.47
C GLU A 385 20.74 20.65 4.19
N LEU A 386 20.92 20.32 5.47
CA LEU A 386 19.81 19.91 6.32
C LEU A 386 19.03 21.17 6.74
N PRO A 387 17.70 21.11 6.79
CA PRO A 387 16.90 22.24 7.22
C PRO A 387 17.18 22.55 8.70
N GLU A 388 17.80 23.69 8.98
CA GLU A 388 18.04 24.18 10.35
C GLU A 388 16.75 24.58 11.07
N TYR A 389 15.78 25.07 10.33
CA TYR A 389 14.50 25.55 10.84
C TYR A 389 13.32 24.76 10.28
N ALA A 390 12.52 24.19 11.18
CA ALA A 390 11.28 23.53 10.81
C ALA A 390 10.11 24.57 10.87
N PRO A 391 9.43 24.86 9.76
CA PRO A 391 8.26 25.74 9.78
C PRO A 391 7.14 25.17 10.66
N PRO A 392 6.17 25.97 11.12
CA PRO A 392 5.02 25.44 11.84
C PRO A 392 4.28 24.42 10.96
N LEU A 393 3.75 23.35 11.59
CA LEU A 393 2.95 22.38 10.88
C LEU A 393 1.79 23.10 10.18
N PRO A 394 1.50 22.79 8.91
CA PRO A 394 0.30 23.30 8.26
C PRO A 394 -0.93 22.91 9.08
N GLU A 395 -1.85 23.84 9.25
CA GLU A 395 -3.11 23.55 9.95
C GLU A 395 -3.83 22.40 9.26
N PRO A 396 -4.46 21.49 10.03
CA PRO A 396 -5.24 20.42 9.44
C PRO A 396 -6.29 21.03 8.52
N SER A 397 -6.39 20.54 7.29
CA SER A 397 -7.44 21.00 6.39
C SER A 397 -8.81 20.84 7.07
N ALA A 398 -9.77 21.70 6.76
CA ALA A 398 -11.12 21.65 7.38
C ALA A 398 -11.77 20.26 7.29
N ALA A 399 -11.24 19.38 6.42
CA ALA A 399 -11.66 17.98 6.32
C ALA A 399 -11.07 17.06 7.42
N SER A 400 -9.96 17.46 8.07
CA SER A 400 -9.24 16.65 9.09
C SER A 400 -9.62 17.02 10.52
N THR A 401 -10.40 18.08 10.74
CA THR A 401 -10.89 18.40 12.09
C THR A 401 -11.69 17.24 12.65
N ALA A 402 -11.21 16.70 13.77
CA ALA A 402 -11.81 15.56 14.45
C ALA A 402 -13.32 15.81 14.66
N TRP A 403 -14.14 15.10 13.90
CA TRP A 403 -15.58 15.23 13.95
C TRP A 403 -16.10 14.85 15.36
N LYS A 404 -16.56 15.86 16.09
CA LYS A 404 -17.32 15.61 17.32
C LYS A 404 -18.77 15.28 16.93
N PRO A 405 -19.31 14.11 17.32
CA PRO A 405 -20.66 13.76 16.98
C PRO A 405 -21.63 14.80 17.55
N ALA A 406 -22.32 15.54 16.69
CA ALA A 406 -23.36 16.47 17.13
C ALA A 406 -24.38 15.71 17.99
N LYS A 407 -24.69 16.21 19.17
CA LYS A 407 -25.70 15.60 20.06
C LYS A 407 -27.03 15.54 19.31
N LEU A 408 -27.73 14.40 19.38
CA LEU A 408 -29.06 14.26 18.80
C LEU A 408 -29.99 15.30 19.44
N PRO A 409 -30.73 16.09 18.63
CA PRO A 409 -31.72 17.02 19.18
C PRO A 409 -32.77 16.23 19.98
N LEU A 410 -33.29 16.84 21.05
CA LEU A 410 -34.19 16.19 21.98
C LEU A 410 -35.42 15.54 21.31
N TRP A 411 -36.00 16.24 20.33
CA TRP A 411 -37.18 15.75 19.60
C TRP A 411 -36.92 14.41 18.87
N ARG A 412 -35.69 14.19 18.36
CA ARG A 412 -35.32 12.92 17.73
C ARG A 412 -35.12 11.78 18.72
N LYS A 413 -34.64 12.10 19.94
CA LYS A 413 -34.57 11.11 21.00
C LYS A 413 -35.97 10.67 21.45
N ILE A 414 -36.90 11.63 21.55
CA ILE A 414 -38.30 11.36 21.87
C ILE A 414 -38.93 10.53 20.76
N LEU A 415 -38.74 10.91 19.49
CA LEU A 415 -39.26 10.18 18.34
C LEU A 415 -38.72 8.74 18.27
N ALA A 416 -37.44 8.53 18.60
CA ALA A 416 -36.84 7.19 18.67
C ALA A 416 -37.46 6.36 19.80
N ALA A 417 -37.67 6.95 20.98
CA ALA A 417 -38.27 6.27 22.12
C ALA A 417 -39.74 5.89 21.83
N VAL A 418 -40.52 6.82 21.28
CA VAL A 418 -41.93 6.57 20.89
C VAL A 418 -42.04 5.51 19.81
N SER A 419 -41.23 5.58 18.75
CA SER A 419 -41.27 4.59 17.67
C SER A 419 -40.82 3.21 18.13
N ALA A 420 -39.84 3.12 19.05
CA ALA A 420 -39.44 1.86 19.67
C ALA A 420 -40.54 1.25 20.53
N LEU A 421 -41.24 2.09 21.32
CA LEU A 421 -42.36 1.67 22.15
C LEU A 421 -43.53 1.16 21.29
N VAL A 422 -43.89 1.91 20.23
CA VAL A 422 -44.96 1.51 19.29
C VAL A 422 -44.58 0.19 18.61
N ALA A 423 -43.35 0.05 18.15
CA ALA A 423 -42.91 -1.21 17.54
C ALA A 423 -42.97 -2.40 18.52
N ALA A 424 -42.59 -2.19 19.80
CA ALA A 424 -42.66 -3.22 20.82
C ALA A 424 -44.11 -3.63 21.16
N VAL A 425 -44.99 -2.65 21.31
CA VAL A 425 -46.44 -2.90 21.61
C VAL A 425 -47.10 -3.67 20.45
N ILE A 426 -46.87 -3.23 19.21
CA ILE A 426 -47.44 -3.89 18.06
C ILE A 426 -46.83 -5.28 17.83
N PHE A 427 -45.55 -5.47 18.11
CA PHE A 427 -44.92 -6.79 18.06
C PHE A 427 -45.55 -7.75 19.10
N ILE A 428 -45.82 -7.30 20.33
CA ILE A 428 -46.48 -8.10 21.36
C ILE A 428 -47.91 -8.44 20.94
N GLN A 429 -48.66 -7.46 20.40
CA GLN A 429 -50.02 -7.69 19.89
C GLN A 429 -50.01 -8.67 18.72
N ALA A 430 -49.11 -8.49 17.75
CA ALA A 430 -48.97 -9.40 16.62
C ALA A 430 -48.56 -10.80 17.06
N ALA A 431 -47.66 -10.95 18.03
CA ALA A 431 -47.23 -12.23 18.57
C ALA A 431 -48.33 -12.94 19.38
N GLY A 432 -49.24 -12.15 20.05
CA GLY A 432 -50.35 -12.71 20.83
C GLY A 432 -51.53 -13.16 19.99
N VAL A 433 -51.68 -12.63 18.78
CA VAL A 433 -52.79 -12.94 17.85
C VAL A 433 -52.36 -13.95 16.76
N THR A 434 -51.07 -14.02 16.47
CA THR A 434 -50.50 -14.94 15.47
C THR A 434 -50.22 -16.28 16.12
N ASP A 435 -50.87 -17.35 15.67
CA ASP A 435 -50.52 -18.70 16.09
C ASP A 435 -49.16 -19.10 15.47
N LEU A 436 -48.09 -18.87 16.25
CA LEU A 436 -46.71 -19.20 15.84
C LEU A 436 -46.54 -20.70 15.57
N THR A 437 -47.37 -21.55 16.15
CA THR A 437 -47.32 -23.00 15.94
C THR A 437 -47.87 -23.37 14.55
N ALA A 438 -48.90 -22.67 14.06
CA ALA A 438 -49.44 -22.85 12.73
C ALA A 438 -48.45 -22.38 11.64
N LEU A 439 -47.68 -21.31 11.90
CA LEU A 439 -46.63 -20.79 10.98
C LEU A 439 -45.42 -21.73 10.88
N VAL A 440 -45.03 -22.38 11.97
CA VAL A 440 -43.95 -23.35 12.01
C VAL A 440 -44.38 -24.70 11.43
N GLY A 441 -45.69 -25.03 11.50
CA GLY A 441 -46.29 -26.28 10.99
C GLY A 441 -46.65 -26.30 9.51
N GLY A 442 -46.26 -25.28 8.71
CA GLY A 442 -46.49 -25.27 7.26
C GLY A 442 -47.83 -24.59 6.84
N GLY A 443 -48.48 -23.82 7.72
CA GLY A 443 -49.65 -23.01 7.39
C GLY A 443 -49.32 -21.92 6.37
N THR A 444 -50.23 -21.66 5.44
CA THR A 444 -50.03 -20.67 4.38
C THR A 444 -50.35 -19.25 4.87
N LEU A 445 -49.74 -18.24 4.26
CA LEU A 445 -50.01 -16.80 4.52
C LEU A 445 -51.53 -16.42 4.33
N SER A 446 -52.32 -17.26 3.66
CA SER A 446 -53.76 -17.10 3.52
C SER A 446 -54.52 -17.30 4.84
N ASP A 447 -53.92 -17.97 5.82
CA ASP A 447 -54.53 -18.21 7.14
C ASP A 447 -54.29 -17.08 8.13
N LEU A 448 -53.42 -16.14 7.80
CA LEU A 448 -53.32 -14.85 8.49
C LEU A 448 -54.57 -14.03 8.12
N ALA A 449 -55.45 -13.80 9.08
CA ALA A 449 -56.64 -13.01 8.89
C ALA A 449 -56.29 -11.68 8.19
N LYS A 450 -56.90 -11.41 7.05
CA LYS A 450 -56.67 -10.18 6.24
C LYS A 450 -56.80 -8.90 7.07
N ASP A 451 -57.56 -8.97 8.15
CA ASP A 451 -57.78 -7.88 9.10
C ASP A 451 -56.55 -7.53 9.97
N GLN A 452 -55.50 -8.34 9.94
CA GLN A 452 -54.29 -8.13 10.76
C GLN A 452 -53.09 -7.61 9.95
N LEU A 453 -53.18 -7.52 8.64
CA LEU A 453 -52.10 -7.00 7.79
C LEU A 453 -51.70 -5.57 8.14
N TRP A 454 -52.60 -4.78 8.70
CA TRP A 454 -52.33 -3.43 9.15
C TRP A 454 -51.33 -3.39 10.36
N LEU A 455 -51.34 -4.40 11.26
CA LEU A 455 -50.41 -4.50 12.37
C LEU A 455 -48.97 -4.63 11.89
N TYR A 456 -48.75 -5.47 10.89
CA TYR A 456 -47.42 -5.63 10.28
C TYR A 456 -47.00 -4.37 9.52
N ALA A 457 -47.91 -3.70 8.84
CA ALA A 457 -47.63 -2.43 8.15
C ALA A 457 -47.22 -1.34 9.14
N VAL A 458 -47.93 -1.21 10.27
CA VAL A 458 -47.58 -0.23 11.31
C VAL A 458 -46.26 -0.61 12.02
N PHE A 459 -46.00 -1.88 12.25
CA PHE A 459 -44.71 -2.35 12.79
C PHE A 459 -43.54 -1.95 11.89
N ILE A 460 -43.65 -2.20 10.60
CA ILE A 460 -42.64 -1.83 9.60
C ILE A 460 -42.47 -0.31 9.55
N ALA A 461 -43.58 0.46 9.55
CA ALA A 461 -43.51 1.92 9.57
C ALA A 461 -42.83 2.45 10.84
N ALA A 462 -43.14 1.87 12.01
CA ALA A 462 -42.49 2.23 13.26
C ALA A 462 -40.98 1.94 13.24
N LEU A 463 -40.54 0.83 12.66
CA LEU A 463 -39.12 0.51 12.46
C LEU A 463 -38.45 1.51 11.52
N PHE A 464 -39.09 1.93 10.41
CA PHE A 464 -38.56 2.97 9.53
C PHE A 464 -38.40 4.31 10.25
N VAL A 465 -39.39 4.73 11.04
CA VAL A 465 -39.32 5.96 11.84
C VAL A 465 -38.20 5.86 12.89
N LEU A 466 -38.02 4.69 13.50
CA LEU A 466 -36.93 4.43 14.45
C LEU A 466 -35.56 4.59 13.78
N VAL A 467 -35.35 3.98 12.60
CA VAL A 467 -34.09 4.12 11.83
C VAL A 467 -33.85 5.58 11.46
N PHE A 468 -34.89 6.29 10.99
CA PHE A 468 -34.79 7.69 10.64
C PHE A 468 -34.45 8.58 11.83
N SER A 469 -35.03 8.31 12.99
CA SER A 469 -34.80 9.09 14.22
C SER A 469 -33.42 8.86 14.84
N ILE A 470 -32.90 7.64 14.78
CA ILE A 470 -31.53 7.31 15.23
C ILE A 470 -30.50 7.74 14.18
N GLY A 471 -30.87 7.75 12.91
CA GLY A 471 -30.02 8.17 11.79
C GLY A 471 -29.66 9.65 11.90
N ARG A 472 -28.42 10.01 12.21
CA ARG A 472 -27.92 11.39 12.26
C ARG A 472 -27.40 11.82 10.88
N ARG A 473 -27.79 13.01 10.40
CA ARG A 473 -27.42 13.63 9.11
C ARG A 473 -26.01 14.24 9.10
N SER A 474 -24.98 13.65 9.47
CA SER A 474 -23.61 14.09 9.17
C SER A 474 -22.67 12.95 9.46
N ALA A 475 -22.42 12.15 8.45
CA ALA A 475 -21.19 11.38 8.45
C ALA A 475 -20.05 12.37 8.22
N PRO A 476 -18.92 12.25 8.91
CA PRO A 476 -17.70 12.84 8.41
C PRO A 476 -17.51 12.29 7.00
N PRO A 477 -16.96 13.06 6.06
CA PRO A 477 -16.46 12.47 4.84
C PRO A 477 -15.46 11.40 5.27
N ILE A 478 -15.87 10.14 5.22
CA ILE A 478 -14.92 9.03 5.31
C ILE A 478 -14.22 9.08 3.98
N LEU A 479 -13.01 9.58 3.99
CA LEU A 479 -12.22 10.03 2.87
C LEU A 479 -12.73 11.39 2.33
N ALA A 480 -12.03 12.45 2.67
CA ALA A 480 -11.81 13.52 1.75
C ALA A 480 -11.03 12.92 0.56
N GLN A 481 -11.75 12.21 -0.31
CA GLN A 481 -11.28 12.09 -1.68
C GLN A 481 -11.10 13.52 -2.15
N PRO A 482 -9.99 13.85 -2.86
CA PRO A 482 -9.88 15.13 -3.55
C PRO A 482 -11.23 15.37 -4.22
N PRO A 483 -11.74 16.61 -4.29
CA PRO A 483 -13.09 16.87 -4.77
C PRO A 483 -13.22 16.12 -6.09
N ARG A 484 -13.74 14.90 -6.00
CA ARG A 484 -14.15 14.20 -7.20
C ARG A 484 -15.15 15.15 -7.77
N GLU A 485 -14.83 15.74 -8.92
CA GLU A 485 -15.82 16.39 -9.76
C GLU A 485 -17.09 15.63 -9.52
N LYS A 486 -18.19 16.34 -9.20
CA LYS A 486 -19.50 15.73 -9.04
C LYS A 486 -19.83 15.04 -10.36
N ARG A 487 -19.26 13.85 -10.58
CA ARG A 487 -19.59 13.02 -11.71
C ARG A 487 -21.04 12.69 -11.50
N LYS A 488 -21.91 13.41 -12.21
CA LYS A 488 -23.27 12.99 -12.43
C LYS A 488 -23.15 11.53 -12.84
N LEU A 489 -23.79 10.62 -12.09
CA LEU A 489 -23.90 9.21 -12.48
C LEU A 489 -24.20 9.21 -13.97
N ALA A 490 -23.36 8.56 -14.78
CA ALA A 490 -23.55 8.54 -16.20
C ALA A 490 -25.01 8.08 -16.45
N LYS A 491 -25.75 8.75 -17.31
CA LYS A 491 -27.13 8.39 -17.59
C LYS A 491 -27.29 6.89 -17.87
N ARG A 492 -26.25 6.27 -18.47
CA ARG A 492 -26.10 4.83 -18.68
C ARG A 492 -26.14 4.01 -17.39
N THR A 493 -25.45 4.46 -16.32
CA THR A 493 -25.44 3.76 -15.02
C THR A 493 -26.79 3.81 -14.32
N VAL A 494 -27.46 4.96 -14.38
CA VAL A 494 -28.83 5.11 -13.83
C VAL A 494 -29.80 4.23 -14.61
N ALA A 495 -29.71 4.24 -15.94
CA ALA A 495 -30.55 3.41 -16.81
C ALA A 495 -30.29 1.91 -16.56
N ALA A 496 -29.03 1.49 -16.42
CA ALA A 496 -28.69 0.09 -16.13
C ALA A 496 -29.22 -0.36 -14.75
N SER A 497 -29.08 0.50 -13.71
CA SER A 497 -29.62 0.19 -12.38
C SER A 497 -31.14 0.09 -12.36
N ALA A 498 -31.84 0.95 -13.12
CA ALA A 498 -33.31 0.90 -13.28
C ALA A 498 -33.71 -0.35 -14.07
N LEU A 499 -32.97 -0.69 -15.12
CA LEU A 499 -33.22 -1.87 -15.95
C LEU A 499 -33.14 -3.16 -15.15
N ILE A 500 -32.14 -3.28 -14.23
CA ILE A 500 -31.99 -4.47 -13.36
C ILE A 500 -33.17 -4.64 -12.42
N LEU A 501 -33.63 -3.55 -11.80
CA LEU A 501 -34.79 -3.61 -10.91
C LEU A 501 -36.06 -4.12 -11.61
N LEU A 502 -36.12 -4.01 -12.93
CA LEU A 502 -37.24 -4.48 -13.74
C LEU A 502 -36.94 -5.83 -14.41
N LEU A 503 -35.73 -6.04 -14.90
CA LEU A 503 -35.35 -7.23 -15.68
C LEU A 503 -35.27 -8.48 -14.79
N VAL A 504 -34.63 -8.38 -13.62
CA VAL A 504 -34.45 -9.55 -12.73
C VAL A 504 -35.79 -10.11 -12.23
N PRO A 505 -36.75 -9.31 -11.71
CA PRO A 505 -38.09 -9.84 -11.38
C PRO A 505 -38.79 -10.46 -12.58
N LEU A 506 -38.66 -9.87 -13.77
CA LEU A 506 -39.25 -10.42 -15.01
C LEU A 506 -38.62 -11.78 -15.35
N THR A 507 -37.31 -11.90 -15.29
CA THR A 507 -36.59 -13.16 -15.52
C THR A 507 -36.97 -14.22 -14.50
N LEU A 508 -37.17 -13.86 -13.23
CA LEU A 508 -37.63 -14.76 -12.18
C LEU A 508 -39.07 -15.23 -12.45
N PHE A 509 -39.96 -14.31 -12.84
CA PHE A 509 -41.36 -14.63 -13.18
C PHE A 509 -41.45 -15.54 -14.39
N VAL A 510 -40.75 -15.22 -15.48
CA VAL A 510 -40.70 -16.05 -16.70
C VAL A 510 -40.06 -17.40 -16.39
N GLY A 511 -38.97 -17.42 -15.61
CA GLY A 511 -38.32 -18.66 -15.17
C GLY A 511 -39.25 -19.58 -14.39
N ALA A 512 -39.97 -19.05 -13.42
CA ALA A 512 -40.94 -19.82 -12.62
C ALA A 512 -42.12 -20.31 -13.46
N ARG A 513 -42.63 -19.48 -14.39
CA ARG A 513 -43.84 -19.78 -15.17
C ARG A 513 -43.61 -20.75 -16.34
N TYR A 514 -42.47 -20.60 -17.05
CA TYR A 514 -42.23 -21.30 -18.31
C TYR A 514 -41.16 -22.41 -18.24
N PHE A 515 -40.16 -22.29 -17.34
CA PHE A 515 -39.08 -23.27 -17.29
C PHE A 515 -39.28 -24.36 -16.24
N GLY A 516 -40.20 -24.22 -15.31
CA GLY A 516 -40.50 -25.17 -14.26
C GLY A 516 -39.30 -25.40 -13.30
N ASN A 517 -39.52 -26.21 -12.25
CA ASN A 517 -38.52 -26.44 -11.18
C ASN A 517 -37.24 -27.14 -11.64
N ARG A 518 -37.18 -27.74 -12.81
CA ARG A 518 -36.01 -28.48 -13.31
C ARG A 518 -34.94 -27.62 -13.98
N ARG A 519 -35.21 -26.33 -14.27
CA ARG A 519 -34.31 -25.41 -14.99
C ARG A 519 -33.83 -24.22 -14.14
N TYR A 520 -33.88 -24.33 -12.82
CA TYR A 520 -33.44 -23.26 -11.91
C TYR A 520 -31.96 -22.82 -12.11
N TYR A 521 -31.12 -23.74 -12.60
CA TYR A 521 -29.73 -23.38 -12.92
C TYR A 521 -29.64 -22.35 -14.06
N ALA A 522 -30.44 -22.53 -15.12
CA ALA A 522 -30.45 -21.57 -16.23
C ALA A 522 -30.99 -20.20 -15.78
N THR A 523 -32.01 -20.17 -14.94
CA THR A 523 -32.55 -18.95 -14.35
C THR A 523 -31.55 -18.28 -13.42
N SER A 524 -30.84 -19.06 -12.61
CA SER A 524 -29.74 -18.55 -11.74
C SER A 524 -28.62 -17.93 -12.55
N LEU A 525 -28.21 -18.57 -13.65
CA LEU A 525 -27.18 -18.07 -14.55
C LEU A 525 -27.61 -16.77 -15.23
N LEU A 526 -28.86 -16.69 -15.72
CA LEU A 526 -29.42 -15.47 -16.31
C LEU A 526 -29.42 -14.32 -15.30
N VAL A 527 -29.94 -14.53 -14.09
CA VAL A 527 -29.95 -13.53 -13.01
C VAL A 527 -28.52 -13.08 -12.68
N MET A 528 -27.56 -14.00 -12.65
CA MET A 528 -26.15 -13.66 -12.42
C MET A 528 -25.61 -12.75 -13.52
N LEU A 529 -25.88 -13.08 -14.80
CA LEU A 529 -25.45 -12.27 -15.94
C LEU A 529 -26.11 -10.87 -15.92
N GLU A 530 -27.41 -10.80 -15.61
CA GLU A 530 -28.14 -9.54 -15.46
C GLU A 530 -27.55 -8.67 -14.32
N CYS A 531 -27.17 -9.29 -13.20
CA CYS A 531 -26.50 -8.61 -12.08
C CYS A 531 -25.10 -8.12 -12.43
N MET A 532 -24.41 -8.80 -13.33
CA MET A 532 -23.07 -8.41 -13.79
C MET A 532 -23.12 -7.27 -14.82
N LEU A 533 -24.23 -7.10 -15.51
CA LEU A 533 -24.37 -6.11 -16.57
C LEU A 533 -24.02 -4.67 -16.15
N PRO A 534 -24.49 -4.11 -15.01
CA PRO A 534 -24.08 -2.79 -14.56
C PRO A 534 -22.62 -2.72 -14.15
N PHE A 535 -22.10 -3.81 -13.62
CA PHE A 535 -20.70 -3.90 -13.27
C PHE A 535 -19.82 -3.75 -14.53
N PHE A 536 -20.15 -4.43 -15.62
CA PHE A 536 -19.47 -4.26 -16.90
C PHE A 536 -19.65 -2.85 -17.48
N LEU A 537 -20.85 -2.27 -17.41
CA LEU A 537 -21.11 -0.91 -17.90
C LEU A 537 -20.40 0.18 -17.11
N ILE A 538 -20.14 -0.05 -15.81
CA ILE A 538 -19.35 0.85 -14.97
C ILE A 538 -17.85 0.61 -15.19
N PHE A 539 -17.47 -0.64 -15.42
CA PHE A 539 -16.10 -1.05 -15.71
C PHE A 539 -15.56 -0.43 -16.99
N GLU A 540 -16.39 -0.31 -18.04
CA GLU A 540 -16.03 0.33 -19.30
C GLU A 540 -15.69 1.82 -19.13
N GLY A 541 -16.18 2.47 -18.06
CA GLY A 541 -15.91 3.87 -17.71
C GLY A 541 -14.91 4.11 -16.59
N ARG A 542 -14.55 3.07 -15.84
CA ARG A 542 -13.58 3.09 -14.74
C ARG A 542 -12.64 1.92 -14.95
N LYS A 543 -11.40 2.11 -15.25
CA LYS A 543 -10.40 1.01 -15.18
C LYS A 543 -10.39 0.51 -13.73
N PRO A 544 -11.03 -0.62 -13.36
CA PRO A 544 -11.01 -1.11 -12.00
C PRO A 544 -9.60 -1.57 -11.71
N GLN A 545 -9.09 -1.17 -10.59
CA GLN A 545 -7.83 -1.71 -10.13
C GLN A 545 -8.05 -3.19 -9.79
N ALA A 546 -7.11 -4.05 -10.17
CA ALA A 546 -7.12 -5.49 -9.83
C ALA A 546 -7.38 -5.73 -8.32
N ARG A 547 -7.00 -4.77 -7.50
CA ARG A 547 -7.23 -4.69 -6.05
C ARG A 547 -8.73 -4.69 -5.67
N GLU A 548 -9.60 -4.02 -6.43
CA GLU A 548 -11.06 -4.01 -6.14
C GLU A 548 -11.68 -5.39 -6.41
N LEU A 549 -11.22 -6.09 -7.44
CA LEU A 549 -11.67 -7.46 -7.75
C LEU A 549 -11.26 -8.46 -6.67
N VAL A 550 -10.02 -8.37 -6.18
CA VAL A 550 -9.53 -9.22 -5.09
C VAL A 550 -10.36 -9.00 -3.83
N ILE A 551 -10.69 -7.76 -3.49
CA ILE A 551 -11.51 -7.44 -2.31
C ILE A 551 -12.92 -8.04 -2.44
N ILE A 552 -13.56 -7.94 -3.62
CA ILE A 552 -14.87 -8.54 -3.87
C ILE A 552 -14.81 -10.06 -3.72
N ALA A 553 -13.80 -10.71 -4.31
CA ALA A 553 -13.61 -12.15 -4.21
C ALA A 553 -13.40 -12.61 -2.76
N VAL A 554 -12.60 -11.87 -1.98
CA VAL A 554 -12.37 -12.15 -0.55
C VAL A 554 -13.66 -12.00 0.25
N LEU A 555 -14.47 -10.96 0.02
CA LEU A 555 -15.74 -10.75 0.71
C LEU A 555 -16.74 -11.87 0.39
N CYS A 556 -16.81 -12.32 -0.86
CA CYS A 556 -17.62 -13.48 -1.24
C CYS A 556 -17.13 -14.74 -0.53
N ALA A 557 -15.82 -15.03 -0.55
CA ALA A 557 -15.24 -16.18 0.12
C ALA A 557 -15.50 -16.17 1.63
N MET A 558 -15.34 -15.02 2.30
CA MET A 558 -15.66 -14.87 3.73
C MET A 558 -17.15 -15.09 4.02
N SER A 559 -18.05 -14.64 3.14
CA SER A 559 -19.49 -14.87 3.28
C SER A 559 -19.84 -16.35 3.17
N VAL A 560 -19.24 -17.06 2.22
CA VAL A 560 -19.42 -18.52 2.03
C VAL A 560 -18.85 -19.28 3.21
N ALA A 561 -17.62 -18.96 3.65
CA ALA A 561 -16.99 -19.58 4.80
C ALA A 561 -17.78 -19.31 6.09
N GLY A 562 -18.30 -18.09 6.28
CA GLY A 562 -19.16 -17.76 7.41
C GLY A 562 -20.45 -18.59 7.42
N ARG A 563 -21.07 -18.80 6.26
CA ARG A 563 -22.26 -19.67 6.15
C ARG A 563 -21.92 -21.12 6.50
N ALA A 564 -20.74 -21.60 6.08
CA ALA A 564 -20.27 -22.95 6.39
C ALA A 564 -19.98 -23.12 7.89
N LEU A 565 -19.27 -22.17 8.49
CA LEU A 565 -18.89 -22.22 9.91
C LEU A 565 -20.13 -22.25 10.83
N PHE A 566 -21.17 -21.48 10.49
CA PHE A 566 -22.40 -21.38 11.29
C PHE A 566 -23.55 -22.24 10.74
N PHE A 567 -23.23 -23.26 9.95
CA PHE A 567 -24.25 -24.14 9.33
C PHE A 567 -25.15 -24.82 10.37
N MET A 568 -24.57 -25.25 11.51
CA MET A 568 -25.29 -25.95 12.59
C MET A 568 -26.16 -25.00 13.44
N LEU A 569 -25.99 -23.68 13.34
CA LEU A 569 -26.81 -22.72 14.08
C LEU A 569 -28.03 -22.32 13.24
N PRO A 570 -29.27 -22.66 13.68
CA PRO A 570 -30.48 -22.25 12.98
C PRO A 570 -30.55 -20.72 12.89
N GLN A 571 -30.90 -20.21 11.71
CA GLN A 571 -31.13 -18.78 11.45
C GLN A 571 -29.93 -17.84 11.63
N PHE A 572 -28.77 -18.28 12.14
CA PHE A 572 -27.59 -17.42 12.31
C PHE A 572 -26.62 -17.60 11.13
N LYS A 573 -26.69 -16.69 10.15
CA LYS A 573 -25.83 -16.71 8.95
C LYS A 573 -25.29 -15.30 8.67
N PRO A 574 -23.98 -15.06 8.71
CA PRO A 574 -23.38 -13.72 8.60
C PRO A 574 -23.42 -13.14 7.19
N VAL A 575 -23.94 -13.86 6.19
CA VAL A 575 -23.96 -13.44 4.77
C VAL A 575 -24.60 -12.06 4.59
N MET A 576 -25.74 -11.80 5.26
CA MET A 576 -26.41 -10.51 5.17
C MET A 576 -25.57 -9.37 5.72
N ALA A 577 -24.90 -9.58 6.86
CA ALA A 577 -24.01 -8.59 7.46
C ALA A 577 -22.84 -8.25 6.53
N MET A 578 -22.20 -9.27 5.95
CA MET A 578 -21.10 -9.09 5.00
C MET A 578 -21.55 -8.35 3.73
N THR A 579 -22.73 -8.67 3.22
CA THR A 579 -23.34 -8.00 2.06
C THR A 579 -23.63 -6.52 2.33
N ILE A 580 -24.19 -6.19 3.52
CA ILE A 580 -24.44 -4.82 3.95
C ILE A 580 -23.11 -4.05 4.09
N ILE A 581 -22.10 -4.65 4.73
CA ILE A 581 -20.78 -4.04 4.89
C ILE A 581 -20.16 -3.76 3.52
N ALA A 582 -20.22 -4.73 2.58
CA ALA A 582 -19.72 -4.55 1.22
C ALA A 582 -20.42 -3.37 0.51
N GLY A 583 -21.75 -3.27 0.61
CA GLY A 583 -22.52 -2.16 0.04
C GLY A 583 -22.15 -0.80 0.64
N VAL A 584 -22.00 -0.72 1.96
CA VAL A 584 -21.65 0.52 2.67
C VAL A 584 -20.21 0.96 2.35
N ALA A 585 -19.26 0.02 2.28
CA ALA A 585 -17.84 0.31 2.07
C ALA A 585 -17.54 0.62 0.59
N PHE A 586 -18.02 -0.21 -0.33
CA PHE A 586 -17.59 -0.17 -1.74
C PHE A 586 -18.67 0.37 -2.69
N GLY A 587 -19.93 0.46 -2.26
CA GLY A 587 -21.05 1.01 -3.05
C GLY A 587 -22.12 -0.02 -3.37
N GLY A 588 -23.26 0.48 -3.91
CA GLY A 588 -24.44 -0.35 -4.13
C GLY A 588 -24.20 -1.49 -5.12
N GLU A 589 -23.52 -1.22 -6.21
CA GLU A 589 -23.23 -2.21 -7.25
C GLU A 589 -22.34 -3.34 -6.71
N THR A 590 -21.29 -2.99 -5.97
CA THR A 590 -20.42 -3.97 -5.31
C THR A 590 -21.17 -4.77 -4.25
N GLY A 591 -22.02 -4.10 -3.46
CA GLY A 591 -22.88 -4.77 -2.47
C GLY A 591 -23.86 -5.75 -3.12
N PHE A 592 -24.44 -5.40 -4.26
CA PHE A 592 -25.31 -6.30 -5.03
C PHE A 592 -24.53 -7.54 -5.50
N LEU A 593 -23.38 -7.32 -6.11
CA LEU A 593 -22.55 -8.41 -6.64
C LEU A 593 -22.08 -9.37 -5.54
N VAL A 594 -21.60 -8.83 -4.42
CA VAL A 594 -21.17 -9.66 -3.27
C VAL A 594 -22.32 -10.47 -2.72
N GLY A 595 -23.53 -9.88 -2.57
CA GLY A 595 -24.71 -10.58 -2.09
C GLY A 595 -25.15 -11.70 -3.02
N ALA A 596 -25.30 -11.41 -4.31
CA ALA A 596 -25.74 -12.36 -5.32
C ALA A 596 -24.75 -13.52 -5.50
N MET A 597 -23.45 -13.21 -5.66
CA MET A 597 -22.40 -14.22 -5.84
C MET A 597 -22.18 -15.07 -4.60
N SER A 598 -22.26 -14.50 -3.39
CA SER A 598 -22.15 -15.25 -2.15
C SER A 598 -23.26 -16.30 -2.03
N MET A 599 -24.48 -15.99 -2.43
CA MET A 599 -25.60 -16.94 -2.41
C MET A 599 -25.44 -18.02 -3.47
N LEU A 600 -25.06 -17.68 -4.69
CA LEU A 600 -24.79 -18.66 -5.75
C LEU A 600 -23.69 -19.65 -5.31
N LEU A 601 -22.52 -19.11 -4.94
CA LEU A 601 -21.37 -19.94 -4.56
C LEU A 601 -21.65 -20.79 -3.33
N SER A 602 -22.29 -20.22 -2.29
CA SER A 602 -22.61 -21.00 -1.08
C SER A 602 -23.60 -22.11 -1.33
N ASN A 603 -24.58 -21.90 -2.23
CA ASN A 603 -25.57 -22.93 -2.56
C ASN A 603 -24.96 -24.10 -3.36
N ILE A 604 -23.81 -23.93 -4.02
CA ILE A 604 -23.06 -25.05 -4.62
C ILE A 604 -22.64 -26.05 -3.52
N PHE A 605 -22.30 -25.57 -2.32
CA PHE A 605 -21.91 -26.41 -1.18
C PHE A 605 -23.09 -26.89 -0.33
N PHE A 606 -24.16 -26.07 -0.22
CA PHE A 606 -25.28 -26.30 0.69
C PHE A 606 -26.59 -26.70 0.01
N SER A 607 -26.57 -27.14 -1.22
CA SER A 607 -27.69 -27.50 -2.08
C SER A 607 -28.22 -26.35 -2.92
N GLN A 608 -28.20 -26.57 -4.21
CA GLN A 608 -28.83 -25.76 -5.23
C GLN A 608 -30.31 -26.16 -5.37
N GLY A 609 -31.16 -25.17 -5.61
CA GLY A 609 -32.58 -25.42 -5.82
C GLY A 609 -33.25 -24.25 -6.55
N PRO A 610 -34.58 -24.39 -6.87
CA PRO A 610 -35.34 -23.34 -7.56
C PRO A 610 -35.41 -22.02 -6.77
N TRP A 611 -35.11 -22.05 -5.48
CA TRP A 611 -35.02 -20.87 -4.60
C TRP A 611 -33.71 -20.04 -4.79
N THR A 612 -32.66 -20.61 -5.40
CA THR A 612 -31.36 -19.96 -5.53
C THR A 612 -31.41 -18.60 -6.23
N PRO A 613 -32.08 -18.42 -7.38
CA PRO A 613 -32.17 -17.11 -8.02
C PRO A 613 -32.81 -16.03 -7.14
N PHE A 614 -33.84 -16.41 -6.39
CA PHE A 614 -34.54 -15.50 -5.48
C PHE A 614 -33.65 -15.09 -4.28
N GLN A 615 -32.85 -16.02 -3.76
CA GLN A 615 -31.87 -15.73 -2.72
C GLN A 615 -30.78 -14.78 -3.24
N MET A 616 -30.28 -14.98 -4.46
CA MET A 616 -29.31 -14.11 -5.11
C MET A 616 -29.85 -12.68 -5.22
N PHE A 617 -31.09 -12.55 -5.72
CA PHE A 617 -31.71 -11.25 -5.87
C PHE A 617 -31.97 -10.56 -4.53
N SER A 618 -32.54 -11.24 -3.54
CA SER A 618 -32.86 -10.67 -2.22
C SER A 618 -31.62 -10.19 -1.48
N MET A 619 -30.54 -10.96 -1.50
CA MET A 619 -29.26 -10.55 -0.91
C MET A 619 -28.59 -9.44 -1.72
N GLY A 620 -28.63 -9.51 -3.05
CA GLY A 620 -28.10 -8.46 -3.92
C GLY A 620 -28.79 -7.11 -3.67
N ILE A 621 -30.10 -7.07 -3.64
CA ILE A 621 -30.91 -5.86 -3.34
C ILE A 621 -30.57 -5.30 -1.96
N THR A 622 -30.36 -6.15 -0.97
CA THR A 622 -29.96 -5.73 0.39
C THR A 622 -28.63 -4.97 0.36
N GLY A 623 -27.62 -5.50 -0.34
CA GLY A 623 -26.34 -4.85 -0.53
C GLY A 623 -26.41 -3.55 -1.33
N PHE A 624 -27.23 -3.53 -2.38
CA PHE A 624 -27.47 -2.36 -3.22
C PHE A 624 -28.07 -1.20 -2.43
N LEU A 625 -29.16 -1.47 -1.69
CA LEU A 625 -29.82 -0.48 -0.85
C LEU A 625 -28.92 0.02 0.28
N ALA A 626 -28.15 -0.87 0.89
CA ALA A 626 -27.14 -0.47 1.88
C ALA A 626 -26.16 0.55 1.29
N GLY A 627 -25.64 0.28 0.09
CA GLY A 627 -24.73 1.18 -0.60
C GLY A 627 -25.36 2.54 -0.91
N ILE A 628 -26.60 2.58 -1.39
CA ILE A 628 -27.29 3.83 -1.71
C ILE A 628 -27.60 4.62 -0.44
N LEU A 629 -28.22 3.99 0.56
CA LEU A 629 -28.75 4.69 1.72
C LEU A 629 -27.63 5.22 2.64
N PHE A 630 -26.62 4.41 2.88
CA PHE A 630 -25.53 4.78 3.78
C PHE A 630 -24.44 5.61 3.08
N ARG A 631 -24.14 5.35 1.80
CA ARG A 631 -23.08 6.06 1.10
C ARG A 631 -23.50 7.44 0.64
N LYS A 632 -24.75 7.64 0.25
CA LYS A 632 -25.32 8.97 -0.05
C LYS A 632 -25.64 9.79 1.21
N GLY A 633 -25.40 9.26 2.41
CA GLY A 633 -25.64 9.95 3.68
C GLY A 633 -27.12 10.07 4.08
N LEU A 634 -28.02 9.33 3.42
CA LEU A 634 -29.43 9.25 3.81
C LEU A 634 -29.59 8.57 5.17
N LEU A 635 -28.78 7.51 5.41
CA LEU A 635 -28.66 6.84 6.70
C LEU A 635 -27.22 6.98 7.25
N ARG A 636 -27.10 7.06 8.56
CA ARG A 636 -25.79 7.14 9.22
C ARG A 636 -25.13 5.77 9.37
N ARG A 637 -23.81 5.73 9.20
CA ARG A 637 -22.95 4.57 9.44
C ARG A 637 -22.69 4.37 10.93
N THR A 638 -23.72 4.17 11.74
CA THR A 638 -23.62 3.80 13.15
C THR A 638 -23.93 2.32 13.32
N ARG A 639 -23.35 1.67 14.35
CA ARG A 639 -23.62 0.25 14.63
C ARG A 639 -25.11 -0.03 14.77
N GLY A 640 -25.84 0.85 15.49
CA GLY A 640 -27.29 0.72 15.68
C GLY A 640 -28.08 0.85 14.37
N ALA A 641 -27.76 1.85 13.53
CA ALA A 641 -28.45 2.04 12.25
C ALA A 641 -28.20 0.87 11.28
N LEU A 642 -26.99 0.31 11.26
CA LEU A 642 -26.66 -0.87 10.46
C LEU A 642 -27.40 -2.12 10.96
N ALA A 643 -27.50 -2.32 12.27
CA ALA A 643 -28.22 -3.46 12.86
C ALA A 643 -29.73 -3.38 12.57
N VAL A 644 -30.34 -2.20 12.75
CA VAL A 644 -31.78 -2.00 12.45
C VAL A 644 -32.05 -2.13 10.96
N PHE A 645 -31.18 -1.58 10.09
CA PHE A 645 -31.29 -1.77 8.65
C PHE A 645 -31.18 -3.25 8.28
N GLY A 646 -30.24 -3.99 8.87
CA GLY A 646 -30.11 -5.43 8.67
C GLY A 646 -31.34 -6.22 9.09
N ALA A 647 -31.93 -5.88 10.23
CA ALA A 647 -33.19 -6.50 10.70
C ALA A 647 -34.36 -6.23 9.73
N ILE A 648 -34.51 -4.99 9.26
CA ILE A 648 -35.52 -4.63 8.26
C ILE A 648 -35.28 -5.41 6.96
N CYS A 649 -34.05 -5.47 6.46
CA CYS A 649 -33.73 -6.23 5.27
C CYS A 649 -34.02 -7.72 5.43
N ALA A 650 -33.77 -8.30 6.60
CA ALA A 650 -34.05 -9.70 6.88
C ALA A 650 -35.57 -9.99 6.83
N ILE A 651 -36.39 -9.13 7.42
CA ILE A 651 -37.84 -9.33 7.51
C ILE A 651 -38.54 -8.94 6.19
N VAL A 652 -38.25 -7.71 5.70
CA VAL A 652 -39.02 -7.13 4.58
C VAL A 652 -38.46 -7.59 3.24
N ILE A 653 -37.14 -7.54 3.03
CA ILE A 653 -36.56 -7.85 1.72
C ILE A 653 -36.40 -9.37 1.58
N TYR A 654 -35.63 -9.97 2.48
CA TYR A 654 -35.37 -11.41 2.38
C TYR A 654 -36.63 -12.23 2.66
N GLY A 655 -37.30 -11.98 3.78
CA GLY A 655 -38.55 -12.65 4.15
C GLY A 655 -39.68 -12.37 3.18
N GLY A 656 -39.86 -11.11 2.75
CA GLY A 656 -40.88 -10.70 1.77
C GLY A 656 -40.72 -11.31 0.38
N ILE A 657 -39.49 -11.67 -0.02
CA ILE A 657 -39.21 -12.37 -1.28
C ILE A 657 -39.28 -13.88 -1.08
N MET A 658 -38.60 -14.41 -0.04
CA MET A 658 -38.43 -15.84 0.12
C MET A 658 -39.67 -16.58 0.61
N ASN A 659 -40.52 -15.95 1.46
CA ASN A 659 -41.72 -16.60 1.96
C ASN A 659 -42.76 -16.83 0.82
N PRO A 660 -43.10 -15.83 -0.04
CA PRO A 660 -43.96 -16.09 -1.20
C PRO A 660 -43.37 -17.10 -2.17
N VAL A 661 -42.05 -17.06 -2.38
CA VAL A 661 -41.34 -18.02 -3.23
C VAL A 661 -41.47 -19.43 -2.68
N SER A 662 -41.31 -19.62 -1.37
CA SER A 662 -41.49 -20.93 -0.73
C SER A 662 -42.93 -21.42 -0.92
N ALA A 663 -43.95 -20.55 -0.76
CA ALA A 663 -45.36 -20.89 -0.99
C ALA A 663 -45.70 -21.22 -2.46
N LEU A 664 -44.91 -20.68 -3.41
CA LEU A 664 -45.09 -20.98 -4.84
C LEU A 664 -44.38 -22.24 -5.29
N LEU A 665 -43.32 -22.66 -4.56
CA LEU A 665 -42.47 -23.79 -4.93
C LEU A 665 -42.86 -25.10 -4.23
N TRP A 666 -43.62 -25.02 -3.14
CA TRP A 666 -44.17 -26.14 -2.36
C TRP A 666 -45.69 -26.14 -2.41
#